data_7885dc1cf99fc911d4b8a165f11881d5
#
_entry.id   7885dc1cf99fc911d4b8a165f11881d5
#
_cell.length_a   1.000
_cell.length_b   1.000
_cell.length_c   1.000
_cell.angle_alpha   90.00
_cell.angle_beta   90.00
_cell.angle_gamma   90.00
#
_symmetry.space_group_name_H-M   'P 1'
#
loop_
_entity.id
_entity.type
_entity.pdbx_description
1 polymer ?
#
loop_
_entity_poly.entity_id
_entity_poly.type
_entity_poly.pdbx_seq_one_letter_code
_entity_poly.pdbx_strand_id
1 'polypeptide(L)'
;MIPEINGYKTKSEWFLGKGSFGSVYKAEKGGKFYAIKIFQSELLKTEYKDRLDREIKALQKISHPNVVKLYNYGTFKDKDFEYFYIVMDFIEGRRLKDYVGVMDEDKAVSVIESVLDTLGAVHSDGIIHRDLKPENIMVDAGGTPIILDFGLAKLIDYSSITQTGDRVGTYYYMSPEQVTDSKNIDARSDYFSIGVIFYELLAGVVPYDATNTPALIDQIKNRYPKNPSELNGSISNRIENVILKLLEKLPYKRFQSIADIKSALHATPRLNPRLLNLDIRFFVRLLHTEKTTFEEALKEGLVEHAIFPANFFKFYHPTVAVLRSSDITFTTDPATNRLVYTAFSKTVGVQELPYSSGDEVTPIQKKDFHAISQVQEYVKKVLDFQIQNGVTELAAPFFFAKNTSDEWFNINLKLLKEAIDYRDAYHKDLPIWAGVCMNVEGWHDDDEKNAILNRYVKTNPDGFFVYGDPIGNQSNLTQLFHYSDLLRKLQSSLGVPVVACRVSGLGLILLSAGVSGISSGMGALDNFKESILCDTKEGYAADPRYYISELLSMVSLKRGVTTKLTAISKSTIGSKLKCGCKFCVDISSGAVSHRNMKLHFLLRRREEINELAKIDPKDRLNYIGDRVEQALKYTKTLTGEGIEVGDFSHLGTWRSLIEQFKKKN
;
A
#
# COMPACT_ATOMS: atom_id res chain seq x y z
N MET A 1 55.20 18.95 -13.51
CA MET A 1 55.25 17.69 -14.31
C MET A 1 55.15 16.56 -13.35
N ILE A 2 54.21 15.63 -13.52
CA ILE A 2 54.12 14.50 -12.60
C ILE A 2 55.27 13.56 -12.94
N PRO A 3 56.09 13.13 -11.97
CA PRO A 3 57.19 12.22 -12.24
C PRO A 3 56.68 10.85 -12.77
N GLU A 4 57.55 10.13 -13.43
CA GLU A 4 57.25 8.74 -13.78
C GLU A 4 57.13 7.91 -12.48
N ILE A 5 55.95 7.25 -12.31
CA ILE A 5 55.63 6.51 -11.13
C ILE A 5 55.77 5.02 -11.40
N ASN A 6 56.83 4.40 -10.91
CA ASN A 6 57.07 2.95 -11.01
C ASN A 6 56.95 2.40 -12.43
N GLY A 7 57.51 3.15 -13.41
CA GLY A 7 57.47 2.80 -14.85
C GLY A 7 56.17 3.20 -15.57
N TYR A 8 55.25 3.86 -14.88
CA TYR A 8 54.05 4.47 -15.49
C TYR A 8 54.33 5.89 -15.88
N LYS A 9 54.29 6.21 -17.15
CA LYS A 9 54.51 7.55 -17.71
C LYS A 9 53.21 8.32 -17.74
N THR A 10 53.17 9.53 -17.18
CA THR A 10 52.03 10.44 -17.23
C THR A 10 52.41 11.72 -17.98
N LYS A 11 51.40 12.46 -18.46
CA LYS A 11 51.56 13.78 -19.06
C LYS A 11 50.56 14.74 -18.42
N SER A 12 50.90 16.02 -18.36
CA SER A 12 50.01 17.05 -17.79
C SER A 12 48.67 17.13 -18.52
N GLU A 13 48.67 16.93 -19.84
CA GLU A 13 47.49 16.87 -20.69
C GLU A 13 46.63 15.60 -20.51
N TRP A 14 47.13 14.62 -19.85
CA TRP A 14 46.43 13.35 -19.50
C TRP A 14 45.72 13.41 -18.15
N PHE A 15 45.45 14.62 -17.66
CA PHE A 15 44.64 14.84 -16.49
C PHE A 15 43.18 14.40 -16.75
N LEU A 16 42.66 13.45 -16.02
CA LEU A 16 41.32 12.91 -16.18
C LEU A 16 40.30 13.56 -15.23
N GLY A 17 40.79 14.12 -14.12
CA GLY A 17 39.93 14.82 -13.17
C GLY A 17 40.48 14.87 -11.75
N LYS A 18 39.88 15.74 -10.92
CA LYS A 18 40.16 15.87 -9.50
C LYS A 18 38.97 15.35 -8.70
N GLY A 19 39.16 14.30 -7.91
CA GLY A 19 38.17 13.82 -6.97
C GLY A 19 38.35 14.45 -5.59
N SER A 20 37.48 14.08 -4.66
CA SER A 20 37.50 14.60 -3.28
C SER A 20 38.82 14.32 -2.53
N PHE A 21 39.53 13.26 -2.92
CA PHE A 21 40.72 12.77 -2.18
C PHE A 21 42.00 12.77 -3.03
N GLY A 22 41.95 13.15 -4.28
CA GLY A 22 43.14 13.14 -5.13
C GLY A 22 42.85 13.43 -6.59
N SER A 23 43.91 13.41 -7.38
CA SER A 23 43.88 13.66 -8.82
C SER A 23 44.06 12.36 -9.59
N VAL A 24 43.33 12.19 -10.71
CA VAL A 24 43.42 11.02 -11.57
C VAL A 24 44.04 11.43 -12.89
N TYR A 25 44.99 10.64 -13.37
CA TYR A 25 45.70 10.85 -14.61
C TYR A 25 45.68 9.57 -15.47
N LYS A 26 45.62 9.72 -16.77
CA LYS A 26 45.95 8.65 -17.71
C LYS A 26 47.47 8.41 -17.68
N ALA A 27 47.88 7.16 -17.74
CA ALA A 27 49.27 6.78 -17.75
C ALA A 27 49.51 5.66 -18.78
N GLU A 28 50.75 5.54 -19.25
CA GLU A 28 51.17 4.52 -20.18
C GLU A 28 52.30 3.67 -19.58
N LYS A 29 52.21 2.35 -19.76
CA LYS A 29 53.29 1.42 -19.46
C LYS A 29 53.23 0.26 -20.42
N GLY A 30 54.35 0.03 -21.16
CA GLY A 30 54.47 -1.08 -22.11
C GLY A 30 53.46 -1.04 -23.25
N GLY A 31 53.10 0.16 -23.74
CA GLY A 31 52.11 0.36 -24.82
C GLY A 31 50.65 0.21 -24.38
N LYS A 32 50.39 -0.03 -23.11
CA LYS A 32 49.03 -0.12 -22.54
C LYS A 32 48.71 1.11 -21.68
N PHE A 33 47.44 1.57 -21.73
CA PHE A 33 46.98 2.69 -20.92
C PHE A 33 46.37 2.23 -19.62
N TYR A 34 46.57 3.05 -18.57
CA TYR A 34 46.12 2.86 -17.21
C TYR A 34 45.57 4.19 -16.66
N ALA A 35 44.81 4.13 -15.60
CA ALA A 35 44.48 5.29 -14.78
C ALA A 35 45.30 5.25 -13.49
N ILE A 36 45.91 6.37 -13.12
CA ILE A 36 46.60 6.52 -11.85
C ILE A 36 45.89 7.54 -11.00
N LYS A 37 45.44 7.14 -9.84
CA LYS A 37 44.85 8.02 -8.81
C LYS A 37 45.91 8.34 -7.76
N ILE A 38 46.16 9.63 -7.54
CA ILE A 38 47.23 10.14 -6.68
C ILE A 38 46.60 10.91 -5.51
N PHE A 39 47.01 10.59 -4.31
CA PHE A 39 46.60 11.20 -3.04
C PHE A 39 47.78 11.81 -2.31
N GLN A 40 47.60 12.93 -1.58
CA GLN A 40 48.61 13.43 -0.66
C GLN A 40 48.72 12.52 0.57
N SER A 41 49.92 12.06 0.90
CA SER A 41 50.12 11.08 1.98
C SER A 41 49.95 11.66 3.40
N GLU A 42 49.97 12.99 3.55
CA GLU A 42 49.67 13.66 4.82
C GLU A 42 48.25 13.31 5.35
N LEU A 43 47.38 12.87 4.45
CA LEU A 43 46.05 12.33 4.79
C LEU A 43 46.10 10.90 5.32
N LEU A 44 47.28 10.22 5.26
CA LEU A 44 47.46 8.84 5.68
C LEU A 44 48.26 8.80 7.00
N LYS A 45 47.57 8.98 8.15
CA LYS A 45 48.17 8.67 9.46
C LYS A 45 48.64 7.21 9.48
N THR A 46 49.72 6.93 10.17
CA THR A 46 50.40 5.61 10.20
C THR A 46 49.42 4.45 10.52
N GLU A 47 48.44 4.72 11.40
CA GLU A 47 47.42 3.77 11.83
C GLU A 47 46.49 3.31 10.69
N TYR A 48 46.38 4.07 9.61
CA TYR A 48 45.52 3.75 8.47
C TYR A 48 46.22 3.01 7.32
N LYS A 49 47.58 3.03 7.28
CA LYS A 49 48.32 2.37 6.20
C LYS A 49 48.08 0.86 6.17
N ASP A 50 48.10 0.20 7.32
CA ASP A 50 47.89 -1.25 7.41
C ASP A 50 46.45 -1.66 7.07
N ARG A 51 45.49 -0.79 7.36
CA ARG A 51 44.08 -1.00 7.00
C ARG A 51 43.88 -0.83 5.52
N LEU A 52 44.43 0.24 4.94
CA LEU A 52 44.38 0.52 3.51
C LEU A 52 45.02 -0.61 2.69
N ASP A 53 46.20 -1.11 3.13
CA ASP A 53 46.90 -2.21 2.48
C ASP A 53 46.05 -3.51 2.46
N ARG A 54 45.39 -3.84 3.58
CA ARG A 54 44.51 -4.99 3.67
C ARG A 54 43.31 -4.88 2.73
N GLU A 55 42.70 -3.69 2.66
CA GLU A 55 41.51 -3.51 1.79
C GLU A 55 41.90 -3.44 0.32
N ILE A 56 43.00 -2.79 -0.05
CA ILE A 56 43.48 -2.85 -1.44
C ILE A 56 43.80 -4.29 -1.87
N LYS A 57 44.43 -5.07 -0.99
CA LYS A 57 44.67 -6.51 -1.25
C LYS A 57 43.40 -7.32 -1.39
N ALA A 58 42.35 -6.98 -0.63
CA ALA A 58 41.03 -7.59 -0.80
C ALA A 58 40.40 -7.23 -2.16
N LEU A 59 40.46 -5.94 -2.52
CA LEU A 59 39.96 -5.44 -3.82
C LEU A 59 40.73 -6.01 -5.02
N GLN A 60 42.06 -6.25 -4.90
CA GLN A 60 42.85 -6.89 -5.96
C GLN A 60 42.44 -8.35 -6.23
N LYS A 61 41.77 -9.00 -5.28
CA LYS A 61 41.24 -10.36 -5.46
C LYS A 61 39.94 -10.40 -6.28
N ILE A 62 39.23 -9.27 -6.35
CA ILE A 62 38.00 -9.21 -7.14
C ILE A 62 38.36 -9.37 -8.62
N SER A 63 37.82 -10.41 -9.23
CA SER A 63 37.97 -10.66 -10.66
C SER A 63 36.58 -10.67 -11.31
N HIS A 64 36.08 -9.50 -11.67
CA HIS A 64 34.81 -9.33 -12.34
C HIS A 64 34.96 -8.36 -13.52
N PRO A 65 34.39 -8.65 -14.71
CA PRO A 65 34.57 -7.81 -15.89
C PRO A 65 34.07 -6.38 -15.72
N ASN A 66 33.07 -6.18 -14.87
CA ASN A 66 32.44 -4.88 -14.62
C ASN A 66 32.98 -4.19 -13.35
N VAL A 67 34.12 -4.65 -12.82
CA VAL A 67 34.86 -3.99 -11.73
C VAL A 67 36.23 -3.57 -12.25
N VAL A 68 36.60 -2.32 -12.03
CA VAL A 68 37.94 -1.83 -12.40
C VAL A 68 39.01 -2.65 -11.72
N LYS A 69 39.95 -3.19 -12.48
CA LYS A 69 41.05 -3.99 -11.97
C LYS A 69 42.17 -3.10 -11.40
N LEU A 70 42.62 -3.41 -10.21
CA LEU A 70 43.74 -2.74 -9.56
C LEU A 70 45.03 -3.51 -9.84
N TYR A 71 46.03 -2.83 -10.40
CA TYR A 71 47.30 -3.43 -10.82
C TYR A 71 48.44 -3.22 -9.82
N ASN A 72 48.54 -2.00 -9.31
CA ASN A 72 49.62 -1.59 -8.43
C ASN A 72 49.22 -0.47 -7.51
N TYR A 73 49.91 -0.33 -6.39
CA TYR A 73 49.75 0.78 -5.48
C TYR A 73 51.08 0.98 -4.70
N GLY A 74 51.26 2.14 -4.11
CA GLY A 74 52.45 2.44 -3.33
C GLY A 74 52.58 3.92 -3.00
N THR A 75 53.75 4.30 -2.57
CA THR A 75 54.10 5.69 -2.28
C THR A 75 55.22 6.18 -3.21
N PHE A 76 55.25 7.47 -3.51
CA PHE A 76 56.34 8.14 -4.15
C PHE A 76 56.54 9.53 -3.56
N LYS A 77 57.74 10.08 -3.71
CA LYS A 77 58.07 11.45 -3.24
C LYS A 77 58.21 12.36 -4.47
N ASP A 78 57.61 13.53 -4.38
CA ASP A 78 57.83 14.65 -5.30
C ASP A 78 58.13 15.90 -4.48
N LYS A 79 59.37 16.43 -4.61
CA LYS A 79 59.92 17.51 -3.77
C LYS A 79 59.87 17.12 -2.29
N ASP A 80 59.19 17.92 -1.47
CA ASP A 80 59.08 17.72 -0.03
C ASP A 80 57.83 16.91 0.40
N PHE A 81 57.04 16.46 -0.54
CA PHE A 81 55.76 15.79 -0.30
C PHE A 81 55.81 14.31 -0.65
N GLU A 82 55.27 13.48 0.22
CA GLU A 82 55.01 12.07 -0.08
C GLU A 82 53.59 11.91 -0.59
N TYR A 83 53.40 11.11 -1.63
CA TYR A 83 52.10 10.83 -2.26
C TYR A 83 51.85 9.32 -2.25
N PHE A 84 50.60 8.95 -2.08
CA PHE A 84 50.15 7.59 -2.30
C PHE A 84 49.50 7.49 -3.67
N TYR A 85 49.68 6.38 -4.37
CA TYR A 85 49.07 6.17 -5.69
C TYR A 85 48.48 4.79 -5.81
N ILE A 86 47.44 4.70 -6.66
CA ILE A 86 46.79 3.45 -7.10
C ILE A 86 46.74 3.45 -8.61
N VAL A 87 47.15 2.33 -9.23
CA VAL A 87 47.09 2.08 -10.67
C VAL A 87 45.97 1.13 -10.96
N MET A 88 45.09 1.51 -11.89
CA MET A 88 43.93 0.75 -12.29
C MET A 88 43.72 0.75 -13.79
N ASP A 89 42.77 -0.05 -14.31
CA ASP A 89 42.40 0.01 -15.72
C ASP A 89 41.99 1.43 -16.13
N PHE A 90 42.41 1.84 -17.33
CA PHE A 90 41.87 3.00 -18.00
C PHE A 90 40.62 2.57 -18.79
N ILE A 91 39.47 3.09 -18.38
CA ILE A 91 38.17 2.80 -19.01
C ILE A 91 37.85 3.92 -20.01
N GLU A 92 37.69 3.54 -21.27
CA GLU A 92 37.28 4.46 -22.33
C GLU A 92 35.74 4.52 -22.36
N GLY A 93 35.16 5.65 -21.93
CA GLY A 93 33.72 5.78 -21.77
C GLY A 93 33.33 7.10 -21.11
N ARG A 94 32.07 7.18 -20.66
CA ARG A 94 31.50 8.33 -19.94
C ARG A 94 31.08 7.93 -18.55
N ARG A 95 31.07 8.86 -17.60
CA ARG A 95 30.53 8.60 -16.25
C ARG A 95 29.02 8.47 -16.31
N LEU A 96 28.45 7.63 -15.47
CA LEU A 96 27.00 7.44 -15.38
C LEU A 96 26.29 8.78 -15.05
N LYS A 97 26.97 9.70 -14.35
CA LYS A 97 26.48 11.05 -14.07
C LYS A 97 26.12 11.84 -15.34
N ASP A 98 26.81 11.61 -16.44
CA ASP A 98 26.59 12.31 -17.71
C ASP A 98 25.28 11.86 -18.41
N TYR A 99 24.61 10.84 -17.87
CA TYR A 99 23.35 10.29 -18.34
C TYR A 99 22.15 10.66 -17.45
N VAL A 100 22.36 11.42 -16.38
CA VAL A 100 21.30 11.85 -15.45
C VAL A 100 20.24 12.68 -16.18
N GLY A 101 18.98 12.27 -16.06
CA GLY A 101 17.81 12.94 -16.65
C GLY A 101 17.69 12.82 -18.18
N VAL A 102 18.60 12.09 -18.85
CA VAL A 102 18.57 11.91 -20.32
C VAL A 102 18.42 10.44 -20.74
N MET A 103 18.52 9.50 -19.78
CA MET A 103 18.40 8.08 -20.04
C MET A 103 16.92 7.65 -20.00
N ASP A 104 16.48 6.86 -20.98
CA ASP A 104 15.16 6.26 -20.96
C ASP A 104 15.07 5.13 -19.91
N GLU A 105 13.83 4.72 -19.55
CA GLU A 105 13.58 3.74 -18.49
C GLU A 105 14.26 2.39 -18.80
N ASP A 106 14.15 1.89 -20.03
CA ASP A 106 14.67 0.58 -20.39
C ASP A 106 16.20 0.51 -20.30
N LYS A 107 16.88 1.58 -20.75
CA LYS A 107 18.34 1.68 -20.61
C LYS A 107 18.75 1.83 -19.15
N ALA A 108 18.04 2.65 -18.38
CA ALA A 108 18.31 2.81 -16.96
C ALA A 108 18.15 1.47 -16.22
N VAL A 109 17.09 0.70 -16.50
CA VAL A 109 16.89 -0.66 -15.97
C VAL A 109 18.07 -1.56 -16.33
N SER A 110 18.49 -1.61 -17.61
CA SER A 110 19.62 -2.45 -18.06
C SER A 110 20.92 -2.10 -17.34
N VAL A 111 21.22 -0.81 -17.19
CA VAL A 111 22.42 -0.35 -16.46
C VAL A 111 22.35 -0.74 -14.98
N ILE A 112 21.22 -0.50 -14.32
CA ILE A 112 21.02 -0.84 -12.90
C ILE A 112 21.14 -2.37 -12.70
N GLU A 113 20.58 -3.19 -13.58
CA GLU A 113 20.72 -4.64 -13.49
C GLU A 113 22.16 -5.12 -13.59
N SER A 114 22.91 -4.57 -14.54
CA SER A 114 24.34 -4.89 -14.69
C SER A 114 25.16 -4.48 -13.46
N VAL A 115 24.83 -3.32 -12.86
CA VAL A 115 25.44 -2.88 -11.60
C VAL A 115 25.05 -3.80 -10.43
N LEU A 116 23.79 -4.23 -10.35
CA LEU A 116 23.32 -5.18 -9.33
C LEU A 116 24.02 -6.55 -9.45
N ASP A 117 24.18 -7.08 -10.66
CA ASP A 117 24.90 -8.34 -10.88
C ASP A 117 26.36 -8.24 -10.42
N THR A 118 27.00 -7.12 -10.72
CA THR A 118 28.36 -6.82 -10.27
C THR A 118 28.45 -6.75 -8.74
N LEU A 119 27.52 -6.04 -8.10
CA LEU A 119 27.46 -5.95 -6.64
C LEU A 119 27.18 -7.32 -6.02
N GLY A 120 26.37 -8.17 -6.64
CA GLY A 120 26.10 -9.52 -6.15
C GLY A 120 27.37 -10.37 -6.04
N ALA A 121 28.22 -10.31 -7.07
CA ALA A 121 29.51 -10.99 -7.04
C ALA A 121 30.42 -10.45 -5.93
N VAL A 122 30.48 -9.13 -5.78
CA VAL A 122 31.32 -8.46 -4.75
C VAL A 122 30.80 -8.72 -3.34
N HIS A 123 29.49 -8.69 -3.13
CA HIS A 123 28.88 -8.96 -1.84
C HIS A 123 29.06 -10.43 -1.41
N SER A 124 29.13 -11.38 -2.37
CA SER A 124 29.42 -12.79 -2.04
C SER A 124 30.82 -12.98 -1.47
N ASP A 125 31.76 -12.10 -1.81
CA ASP A 125 33.10 -12.04 -1.24
C ASP A 125 33.18 -11.26 0.08
N GLY A 126 32.02 -10.84 0.64
CA GLY A 126 31.90 -10.09 1.88
C GLY A 126 32.29 -8.61 1.77
N ILE A 127 32.40 -8.06 0.56
CA ILE A 127 32.83 -6.68 0.32
C ILE A 127 31.60 -5.81 0.04
N ILE A 128 31.43 -4.70 0.75
CA ILE A 128 30.39 -3.69 0.56
C ILE A 128 31.03 -2.44 -0.05
N HIS A 129 30.39 -1.86 -1.08
CA HIS A 129 30.99 -0.72 -1.81
C HIS A 129 31.04 0.58 -0.97
N ARG A 130 29.96 0.91 -0.25
CA ARG A 130 29.82 2.01 0.72
C ARG A 130 29.87 3.44 0.16
N ASP A 131 30.31 3.67 -1.07
CA ASP A 131 30.40 4.99 -1.72
C ASP A 131 29.91 4.90 -3.19
N LEU A 132 28.81 4.19 -3.40
CA LEU A 132 28.23 4.03 -4.72
C LEU A 132 27.51 5.32 -5.13
N LYS A 133 27.90 5.86 -6.29
CA LYS A 133 27.33 7.10 -6.87
C LYS A 133 27.62 7.16 -8.36
N PRO A 134 26.90 7.97 -9.15
CA PRO A 134 27.06 8.02 -10.61
C PRO A 134 28.48 8.37 -11.07
N GLU A 135 29.22 9.14 -10.26
CA GLU A 135 30.62 9.48 -10.53
C GLU A 135 31.57 8.28 -10.45
N ASN A 136 31.21 7.25 -9.69
CA ASN A 136 32.02 6.05 -9.47
C ASN A 136 31.60 4.90 -10.40
N ILE A 137 30.77 5.17 -11.42
CA ILE A 137 30.38 4.20 -12.44
C ILE A 137 30.70 4.79 -13.80
N MET A 138 31.53 4.07 -14.59
CA MET A 138 31.79 4.39 -16.00
C MET A 138 30.89 3.54 -16.88
N VAL A 139 30.37 4.11 -17.95
CA VAL A 139 29.68 3.38 -19.03
C VAL A 139 30.62 3.36 -20.23
N ASP A 140 31.08 2.18 -20.63
CA ASP A 140 31.98 2.03 -21.76
C ASP A 140 31.30 2.29 -23.11
N ALA A 141 32.05 2.21 -24.20
CA ALA A 141 31.54 2.42 -25.56
C ALA A 141 30.47 1.37 -25.97
N GLY A 142 30.42 0.22 -25.33
CA GLY A 142 29.44 -0.83 -25.53
C GLY A 142 28.17 -0.64 -24.68
N GLY A 143 28.12 0.38 -23.81
CA GLY A 143 27.01 0.62 -22.88
C GLY A 143 27.11 -0.18 -21.58
N THR A 144 28.22 -0.86 -21.32
CA THR A 144 28.43 -1.69 -20.12
C THR A 144 28.88 -0.82 -18.95
N PRO A 145 28.20 -0.86 -17.79
CA PRO A 145 28.65 -0.15 -16.61
C PRO A 145 29.82 -0.85 -15.94
N ILE A 146 30.83 -0.11 -15.56
CA ILE A 146 32.03 -0.56 -14.85
C ILE A 146 32.15 0.21 -13.56
N ILE A 147 32.13 -0.49 -12.43
CA ILE A 147 32.24 0.11 -11.10
C ILE A 147 33.71 0.45 -10.81
N LEU A 148 33.91 1.69 -10.42
CA LEU A 148 35.20 2.23 -10.01
C LEU A 148 35.35 2.16 -8.47
N ASP A 149 36.23 2.87 -7.92
CA ASP A 149 36.50 3.27 -6.51
C ASP A 149 35.62 2.63 -5.42
N PHE A 150 35.87 1.39 -5.05
CA PHE A 150 35.29 0.78 -3.85
C PHE A 150 35.78 1.51 -2.62
N GLY A 151 34.93 2.26 -1.95
CA GLY A 151 35.00 2.87 -0.62
C GLY A 151 36.36 3.24 0.01
N LEU A 152 37.46 3.19 -0.77
CA LEU A 152 38.83 3.47 -0.33
C LEU A 152 38.95 4.84 0.35
N ALA A 153 38.09 5.78 -0.05
CA ALA A 153 38.05 7.11 0.51
C ALA A 153 37.55 7.18 1.95
N LYS A 154 36.68 6.24 2.34
CA LYS A 154 36.13 6.20 3.71
C LYS A 154 37.07 5.58 4.73
N LEU A 155 38.11 4.86 4.26
CA LEU A 155 39.16 4.35 5.09
C LEU A 155 40.11 5.44 5.59
N ILE A 156 40.18 6.52 4.81
CA ILE A 156 41.13 7.59 5.05
C ILE A 156 40.59 8.57 6.11
N ASP A 157 39.30 8.76 6.24
CA ASP A 157 38.80 9.75 7.19
C ASP A 157 37.32 9.70 7.59
N TYR A 158 36.98 8.98 8.64
CA TYR A 158 35.73 9.20 9.37
C TYR A 158 35.81 10.27 10.44
N SER A 159 37.04 10.65 10.89
CA SER A 159 37.24 11.57 12.00
C SER A 159 37.38 13.04 11.58
N SER A 160 37.71 13.33 10.32
CA SER A 160 37.89 14.71 9.80
C SER A 160 36.70 15.26 9.04
N ILE A 161 35.70 14.41 8.71
CA ILE A 161 34.50 14.79 7.90
C ILE A 161 33.59 15.79 8.65
N THR A 162 33.65 15.82 9.99
CA THR A 162 32.82 16.72 10.82
C THR A 162 33.38 18.14 10.98
N GLN A 163 34.61 18.41 10.56
CA GLN A 163 35.27 19.70 10.83
C GLN A 163 35.42 20.67 9.68
N THR A 164 35.15 20.27 8.40
CA THR A 164 35.26 21.17 7.25
C THR A 164 33.96 21.22 6.47
N GLY A 165 33.29 22.36 6.53
CA GLY A 165 31.93 22.64 6.06
C GLY A 165 31.62 22.54 4.54
N ASP A 166 32.45 21.89 3.71
CA ASP A 166 32.40 22.03 2.24
C ASP A 166 32.06 20.75 1.43
N ARG A 167 31.41 19.72 2.02
CA ARG A 167 31.17 18.46 1.28
C ARG A 167 29.74 17.94 1.31
N VAL A 168 28.77 18.76 0.97
CA VAL A 168 27.35 18.36 0.84
C VAL A 168 27.18 17.22 -0.19
N GLY A 169 27.94 17.22 -1.30
CA GLY A 169 27.75 16.28 -2.42
C GLY A 169 27.98 14.78 -2.11
N THR A 170 28.74 14.42 -1.07
CA THR A 170 29.02 13.02 -0.74
C THR A 170 27.86 12.35 0.02
N TYR A 171 27.02 13.12 0.70
CA TYR A 171 25.92 12.58 1.54
C TYR A 171 24.69 12.18 0.74
N TYR A 172 24.46 12.68 -0.48
CA TYR A 172 23.25 12.43 -1.26
C TYR A 172 22.92 10.96 -1.49
N TYR A 173 23.97 10.10 -1.58
CA TYR A 173 23.82 8.67 -1.87
C TYR A 173 23.99 7.78 -0.64
N MET A 174 24.26 8.35 0.54
CA MET A 174 24.43 7.59 1.77
C MET A 174 23.10 7.09 2.31
N SER A 175 23.10 5.85 2.78
CA SER A 175 21.95 5.28 3.47
C SER A 175 21.73 5.87 4.87
N PRO A 176 20.51 5.82 5.43
CA PRO A 176 20.20 6.28 6.78
C PRO A 176 21.11 5.68 7.86
N GLU A 177 21.44 4.39 7.75
CA GLU A 177 22.35 3.71 8.66
C GLU A 177 23.79 4.19 8.51
N GLN A 178 24.24 4.53 7.30
CA GLN A 178 25.59 5.08 7.09
C GLN A 178 25.78 6.46 7.73
N VAL A 179 24.76 7.30 7.73
CA VAL A 179 24.82 8.63 8.36
C VAL A 179 24.58 8.57 9.87
N THR A 180 24.10 7.43 10.42
CA THR A 180 23.82 7.25 11.85
C THR A 180 24.92 6.44 12.57
N ASP A 181 25.24 5.26 12.06
CA ASP A 181 26.26 4.35 12.60
C ASP A 181 26.91 3.55 11.47
N SER A 182 28.07 4.00 11.05
CA SER A 182 28.81 3.41 9.93
C SER A 182 29.48 2.07 10.25
N LYS A 183 29.40 1.56 11.47
CA LYS A 183 30.09 0.33 11.89
C LYS A 183 29.27 -0.91 11.56
N ASN A 184 27.95 -0.82 11.59
CA ASN A 184 27.03 -1.95 11.45
C ASN A 184 26.22 -1.87 10.14
N ILE A 185 26.89 -1.77 9.00
CA ILE A 185 26.27 -1.71 7.68
C ILE A 185 26.45 -3.02 6.92
N ASP A 186 25.44 -3.39 6.13
CA ASP A 186 25.47 -4.56 5.24
C ASP A 186 25.20 -4.18 3.78
N ALA A 187 25.09 -5.17 2.90
CA ALA A 187 24.85 -5.02 1.46
C ALA A 187 23.64 -4.13 1.13
N ARG A 188 22.65 -4.06 2.02
CA ARG A 188 21.43 -3.26 1.82
C ARG A 188 21.69 -1.75 1.87
N SER A 189 22.87 -1.32 2.36
CA SER A 189 23.30 0.06 2.23
C SER A 189 23.61 0.43 0.78
N ASP A 190 24.26 -0.48 0.03
CA ASP A 190 24.49 -0.28 -1.40
C ASP A 190 23.17 -0.30 -2.19
N TYR A 191 22.17 -1.09 -1.74
CA TYR A 191 20.82 -1.08 -2.37
C TYR A 191 20.15 0.29 -2.23
N PHE A 192 20.30 0.97 -1.09
CA PHE A 192 19.82 2.34 -0.93
C PHE A 192 20.51 3.29 -1.91
N SER A 193 21.84 3.21 -2.03
CA SER A 193 22.61 4.03 -2.98
C SER A 193 22.16 3.78 -4.43
N ILE A 194 21.88 2.52 -4.81
CA ILE A 194 21.27 2.19 -6.10
C ILE A 194 19.90 2.86 -6.26
N GLY A 195 19.08 2.88 -5.22
CA GLY A 195 17.79 3.58 -5.23
C GLY A 195 17.94 5.06 -5.52
N VAL A 196 18.94 5.73 -4.92
CA VAL A 196 19.24 7.16 -5.18
C VAL A 196 19.73 7.36 -6.62
N ILE A 197 20.65 6.52 -7.10
CA ILE A 197 21.18 6.58 -8.48
C ILE A 197 20.04 6.37 -9.48
N PHE A 198 19.19 5.39 -9.28
CA PHE A 198 18.09 5.07 -10.19
C PHE A 198 17.04 6.20 -10.23
N TYR A 199 16.72 6.76 -9.05
CA TYR A 199 15.89 7.94 -8.95
C TYR A 199 16.48 9.11 -9.76
N GLU A 200 17.75 9.43 -9.54
CA GLU A 200 18.43 10.55 -10.19
C GLU A 200 18.55 10.36 -11.70
N LEU A 201 18.87 9.16 -12.17
CA LEU A 201 18.94 8.86 -13.62
C LEU A 201 17.64 9.17 -14.35
N LEU A 202 16.50 8.84 -13.74
CA LEU A 202 15.19 8.98 -14.38
C LEU A 202 14.50 10.31 -14.08
N ALA A 203 14.62 10.82 -12.86
CA ALA A 203 13.99 12.08 -12.45
C ALA A 203 14.84 13.32 -12.74
N GLY A 204 16.15 13.16 -13.03
CA GLY A 204 17.08 14.25 -13.30
C GLY A 204 17.57 15.00 -12.06
N VAL A 205 17.08 14.64 -10.87
CA VAL A 205 17.45 15.25 -9.59
C VAL A 205 17.55 14.18 -8.50
N VAL A 206 18.31 14.46 -7.44
CA VAL A 206 18.41 13.55 -6.29
C VAL A 206 17.11 13.54 -5.45
N PRO A 207 16.78 12.43 -4.76
CA PRO A 207 15.55 12.33 -3.95
C PRO A 207 15.55 13.21 -2.70
N TYR A 208 16.72 13.57 -2.20
CA TYR A 208 16.93 14.41 -1.01
C TYR A 208 17.91 15.51 -1.35
N ASP A 209 17.51 16.75 -1.13
CA ASP A 209 18.36 17.93 -1.33
C ASP A 209 18.06 18.97 -0.25
N ALA A 210 19.12 19.57 0.29
CA ALA A 210 19.01 20.58 1.34
C ALA A 210 20.19 21.58 1.28
N THR A 211 19.96 22.75 1.83
CA THR A 211 20.95 23.86 1.82
C THR A 211 22.15 23.64 2.73
N ASN A 212 22.06 22.65 3.64
CA ASN A 212 23.15 22.32 4.54
C ASN A 212 23.15 20.82 4.92
N THR A 213 24.30 20.32 5.37
CA THR A 213 24.49 18.91 5.71
C THR A 213 23.56 18.39 6.82
N PRO A 214 23.32 19.10 7.94
CA PRO A 214 22.37 18.61 8.95
C PRO A 214 20.95 18.44 8.42
N ALA A 215 20.45 19.37 7.61
CA ALA A 215 19.12 19.28 7.00
C ALA A 215 19.05 18.14 5.97
N LEU A 216 20.11 17.90 5.20
CA LEU A 216 20.19 16.76 4.30
C LEU A 216 20.16 15.43 5.04
N ILE A 217 20.91 15.30 6.12
CA ILE A 217 20.91 14.12 6.98
C ILE A 217 19.52 13.88 7.58
N ASP A 218 18.84 14.94 8.03
CA ASP A 218 17.45 14.83 8.50
C ASP A 218 16.52 14.30 7.41
N GLN A 219 16.62 14.81 6.19
CA GLN A 219 15.83 14.32 5.06
C GLN A 219 16.11 12.84 4.74
N ILE A 220 17.39 12.46 4.68
CA ILE A 220 17.80 11.07 4.42
C ILE A 220 17.21 10.13 5.49
N LYS A 221 17.19 10.52 6.75
CA LYS A 221 16.72 9.71 7.86
C LYS A 221 15.22 9.68 8.00
N ASN A 222 14.55 10.82 7.80
CA ASN A 222 13.20 11.03 8.33
C ASN A 222 12.16 11.41 7.27
N ARG A 223 12.55 11.73 6.01
CA ARG A 223 11.58 12.16 4.98
C ARG A 223 11.49 11.16 3.84
N TYR A 224 10.26 10.94 3.37
CA TYR A 224 10.05 10.22 2.11
C TYR A 224 10.37 11.15 0.93
N PRO A 225 10.98 10.65 -0.15
CA PRO A 225 11.22 11.43 -1.35
C PRO A 225 9.88 11.74 -2.05
N LYS A 226 9.89 12.73 -2.95
CA LYS A 226 8.80 12.87 -3.92
C LYS A 226 8.76 11.63 -4.81
N ASN A 227 7.57 11.28 -5.30
CA ASN A 227 7.48 10.19 -6.26
C ASN A 227 8.20 10.59 -7.56
N PRO A 228 9.11 9.78 -8.10
CA PRO A 228 9.84 10.13 -9.32
C PRO A 228 8.92 10.37 -10.52
N SER A 229 7.75 9.70 -10.59
CA SER A 229 6.75 9.95 -11.63
C SER A 229 6.08 11.34 -11.55
N GLU A 230 6.12 12.02 -10.42
CA GLU A 230 5.66 13.43 -10.29
C GLU A 230 6.65 14.41 -10.98
N LEU A 231 7.90 14.02 -11.16
CA LEU A 231 8.94 14.79 -11.82
C LEU A 231 9.09 14.40 -13.29
N ASN A 232 8.95 13.11 -13.60
CA ASN A 232 9.01 12.59 -14.95
C ASN A 232 7.87 11.57 -15.16
N GLY A 233 6.79 12.00 -15.81
CA GLY A 233 5.60 11.18 -16.06
C GLY A 233 5.81 9.96 -16.97
N SER A 234 6.98 9.79 -17.60
CA SER A 234 7.32 8.62 -18.40
C SER A 234 7.76 7.41 -17.54
N ILE A 235 8.01 7.62 -16.25
CA ILE A 235 8.43 6.55 -15.33
C ILE A 235 7.23 5.65 -15.01
N SER A 236 7.37 4.36 -15.30
CA SER A 236 6.31 3.38 -15.02
C SER A 236 6.11 3.19 -13.51
N ASN A 237 4.86 2.87 -13.11
CA ASN A 237 4.55 2.56 -11.72
C ASN A 237 5.41 1.42 -11.15
N ARG A 238 5.76 0.44 -11.99
CA ARG A 238 6.65 -0.67 -11.62
C ARG A 238 8.01 -0.16 -11.17
N ILE A 239 8.65 0.67 -11.98
CA ILE A 239 9.99 1.19 -11.70
C ILE A 239 9.96 2.18 -10.54
N GLU A 240 8.95 3.03 -10.47
CA GLU A 240 8.73 3.89 -9.30
C GLU A 240 8.68 3.10 -7.99
N ASN A 241 7.91 2.00 -7.95
CA ASN A 241 7.81 1.15 -6.76
C ASN A 241 9.14 0.50 -6.39
N VAL A 242 9.93 0.05 -7.38
CA VAL A 242 11.27 -0.48 -7.11
C VAL A 242 12.18 0.59 -6.51
N ILE A 243 12.22 1.79 -7.10
CA ILE A 243 13.01 2.92 -6.61
C ILE A 243 12.62 3.26 -5.16
N LEU A 244 11.32 3.45 -4.89
CA LEU A 244 10.84 3.82 -3.56
C LEU A 244 11.14 2.74 -2.52
N LYS A 245 11.06 1.46 -2.89
CA LYS A 245 11.41 0.35 -1.99
C LYS A 245 12.91 0.27 -1.71
N LEU A 246 13.76 0.58 -2.67
CA LEU A 246 15.20 0.72 -2.44
C LEU A 246 15.53 1.87 -1.48
N LEU A 247 14.74 2.96 -1.52
CA LEU A 247 14.91 4.17 -0.69
C LEU A 247 14.26 4.06 0.70
N GLU A 248 13.76 2.87 1.09
CA GLU A 248 13.23 2.65 2.45
C GLU A 248 14.28 2.95 3.52
N LYS A 249 13.83 3.58 4.61
CA LYS A 249 14.73 4.08 5.66
C LYS A 249 15.36 2.95 6.48
N LEU A 250 14.58 1.92 6.73
CA LEU A 250 15.02 0.77 7.52
C LEU A 250 15.50 -0.35 6.58
N PRO A 251 16.72 -0.90 6.76
CA PRO A 251 17.26 -1.92 5.87
C PRO A 251 16.37 -3.16 5.69
N TYR A 252 15.64 -3.58 6.73
CA TYR A 252 14.75 -4.73 6.65
C TYR A 252 13.50 -4.47 5.78
N LYS A 253 13.16 -3.21 5.48
CA LYS A 253 12.08 -2.83 4.57
C LYS A 253 12.50 -2.79 3.10
N ARG A 254 13.79 -2.70 2.84
CA ARG A 254 14.34 -2.77 1.48
C ARG A 254 14.24 -4.19 0.93
N PHE A 255 14.61 -4.37 -0.30
CA PHE A 255 14.85 -5.71 -0.82
C PHE A 255 15.91 -6.43 0.00
N GLN A 256 15.72 -7.73 0.22
CA GLN A 256 16.64 -8.52 1.02
C GLN A 256 17.69 -9.25 0.18
N SER A 257 17.48 -9.32 -1.15
CA SER A 257 18.43 -9.90 -2.11
C SER A 257 18.40 -9.16 -3.44
N ILE A 258 19.47 -9.27 -4.20
CA ILE A 258 19.55 -8.79 -5.59
C ILE A 258 18.54 -9.52 -6.48
N ALA A 259 18.31 -10.81 -6.24
CA ALA A 259 17.32 -11.58 -6.98
C ALA A 259 15.90 -10.98 -6.80
N ASP A 260 15.55 -10.52 -5.59
CA ASP A 260 14.26 -9.86 -5.36
C ASP A 260 14.17 -8.53 -6.11
N ILE A 261 15.26 -7.75 -6.16
CA ILE A 261 15.30 -6.48 -6.92
C ILE A 261 15.08 -6.77 -8.42
N LYS A 262 15.84 -7.69 -8.98
CA LYS A 262 15.72 -8.07 -10.40
C LYS A 262 14.33 -8.62 -10.72
N SER A 263 13.79 -9.47 -9.88
CA SER A 263 12.41 -9.95 -10.03
C SER A 263 11.40 -8.80 -10.07
N ALA A 264 11.57 -7.79 -9.22
CA ALA A 264 10.69 -6.63 -9.18
C ALA A 264 10.85 -5.71 -10.41
N LEU A 265 12.07 -5.57 -10.96
CA LEU A 265 12.34 -4.81 -12.18
C LEU A 265 11.58 -5.36 -13.39
N HIS A 266 11.40 -6.69 -13.46
CA HIS A 266 10.71 -7.38 -14.56
C HIS A 266 9.31 -7.88 -14.18
N ALA A 267 8.85 -7.61 -12.95
CA ALA A 267 7.51 -8.00 -12.57
C ALA A 267 6.51 -7.37 -13.56
N THR A 268 5.95 -8.19 -14.45
CA THR A 268 4.69 -7.83 -15.06
C THR A 268 3.72 -7.48 -13.93
N PRO A 269 2.84 -6.46 -14.07
CA PRO A 269 1.77 -6.29 -13.12
C PRO A 269 1.16 -7.67 -12.92
N ARG A 270 1.32 -8.24 -11.75
CA ARG A 270 0.73 -9.55 -11.45
C ARG A 270 -0.77 -9.35 -11.61
N LEU A 271 -1.30 -9.73 -12.75
CA LEU A 271 -2.62 -10.31 -12.78
C LEU A 271 -2.52 -11.50 -11.83
N ASN A 272 -2.93 -11.28 -10.59
CA ASN A 272 -2.89 -12.31 -9.56
C ASN A 272 -3.67 -13.50 -10.14
N PRO A 273 -3.07 -14.69 -10.36
CA PRO A 273 -3.78 -15.84 -10.96
C PRO A 273 -5.00 -16.28 -10.16
N ARG A 274 -5.14 -15.81 -8.91
CA ARG A 274 -6.35 -15.94 -8.09
C ARG A 274 -7.56 -15.16 -8.62
N LEU A 275 -7.40 -14.36 -9.70
CA LEU A 275 -8.40 -13.38 -10.16
C LEU A 275 -9.26 -13.82 -11.32
N LEU A 276 -9.00 -14.98 -11.94
CA LEU A 276 -9.87 -15.50 -12.99
C LEU A 276 -11.21 -16.01 -12.45
N ASN A 277 -11.36 -16.14 -11.12
CA ASN A 277 -12.63 -16.37 -10.43
C ASN A 277 -12.68 -15.46 -9.18
N LEU A 278 -13.05 -14.20 -9.35
CA LEU A 278 -13.46 -13.37 -8.22
C LEU A 278 -14.77 -13.92 -7.69
N ASP A 279 -14.67 -14.81 -6.71
CA ASP A 279 -15.85 -15.28 -5.98
C ASP A 279 -16.56 -14.07 -5.38
N ILE A 280 -17.87 -14.02 -5.58
CA ILE A 280 -18.70 -12.99 -4.98
C ILE A 280 -18.64 -13.17 -3.46
N ARG A 281 -18.16 -12.14 -2.74
CA ARG A 281 -17.99 -12.19 -1.28
C ARG A 281 -19.06 -11.38 -0.57
N PHE A 282 -19.67 -11.98 0.44
CA PHE A 282 -20.59 -11.29 1.32
C PHE A 282 -20.03 -11.27 2.75
N PHE A 283 -19.62 -10.09 3.19
CA PHE A 283 -19.12 -9.86 4.54
C PHE A 283 -20.27 -9.48 5.47
N VAL A 284 -20.53 -10.32 6.47
CA VAL A 284 -21.48 -10.02 7.54
C VAL A 284 -20.78 -9.17 8.60
N ARG A 285 -21.27 -7.95 8.80
CA ARG A 285 -20.74 -7.04 9.83
C ARG A 285 -21.49 -7.27 11.14
N LEU A 286 -20.75 -7.56 12.22
CA LEU A 286 -21.31 -7.73 13.55
C LEU A 286 -21.60 -6.39 14.21
N LEU A 287 -22.80 -6.25 14.77
CA LEU A 287 -23.20 -5.11 15.60
C LEU A 287 -23.28 -5.55 17.08
N HIS A 288 -23.16 -4.58 18.00
CA HIS A 288 -23.07 -4.81 19.45
C HIS A 288 -24.17 -5.73 20.03
N THR A 289 -25.40 -5.62 19.55
CA THR A 289 -26.58 -6.35 20.10
C THR A 289 -26.85 -7.71 19.45
N GLU A 290 -25.93 -8.20 18.60
CA GLU A 290 -26.24 -9.31 17.68
C GLU A 290 -25.47 -10.61 17.97
N LYS A 291 -24.77 -10.67 19.11
CA LYS A 291 -23.87 -11.81 19.46
C LYS A 291 -24.52 -13.18 19.29
N THR A 292 -25.63 -13.42 19.97
CA THR A 292 -26.29 -14.74 19.94
C THR A 292 -26.86 -15.07 18.57
N THR A 293 -27.36 -14.08 17.83
CA THR A 293 -27.85 -14.26 16.46
C THR A 293 -26.70 -14.58 15.52
N PHE A 294 -25.54 -13.94 15.70
CA PHE A 294 -24.36 -14.19 14.89
C PHE A 294 -23.77 -15.59 15.13
N GLU A 295 -23.70 -16.01 16.40
CA GLU A 295 -23.25 -17.37 16.74
C GLU A 295 -24.15 -18.44 16.15
N GLU A 296 -25.47 -18.21 16.12
CA GLU A 296 -26.39 -19.12 15.44
C GLU A 296 -26.23 -19.08 13.92
N ALA A 297 -26.05 -17.89 13.34
CA ALA A 297 -25.79 -17.75 11.91
C ALA A 297 -24.51 -18.51 11.48
N LEU A 298 -23.48 -18.51 12.32
CA LEU A 298 -22.27 -19.34 12.11
C LEU A 298 -22.59 -20.83 12.13
N LYS A 299 -23.33 -21.30 13.15
CA LYS A 299 -23.74 -22.73 13.28
C LYS A 299 -24.59 -23.18 12.09
N GLU A 300 -25.42 -22.30 11.56
CA GLU A 300 -26.28 -22.54 10.40
C GLU A 300 -25.54 -22.39 9.05
N GLY A 301 -24.23 -22.07 9.09
CA GLY A 301 -23.41 -21.87 7.90
C GLY A 301 -23.86 -20.68 7.04
N LEU A 302 -24.49 -19.67 7.62
CA LEU A 302 -24.99 -18.49 6.90
C LEU A 302 -23.93 -17.39 6.71
N VAL A 303 -22.76 -17.53 7.34
CA VAL A 303 -21.66 -16.57 7.31
C VAL A 303 -20.42 -17.26 6.78
N GLU A 304 -19.84 -16.74 5.70
CA GLU A 304 -18.57 -17.20 5.11
C GLU A 304 -17.46 -16.18 5.34
N HIS A 305 -17.83 -14.90 5.37
CA HIS A 305 -16.91 -13.79 5.63
C HIS A 305 -17.50 -12.87 6.70
N ALA A 306 -16.68 -12.42 7.65
CA ALA A 306 -17.13 -11.53 8.71
C ALA A 306 -16.25 -10.31 8.90
N ILE A 307 -16.87 -9.18 9.25
CA ILE A 307 -16.18 -7.98 9.74
C ILE A 307 -16.52 -7.79 11.21
N PHE A 308 -15.51 -7.90 12.07
CA PHE A 308 -15.64 -7.79 13.51
C PHE A 308 -15.05 -6.47 14.01
N PRO A 309 -15.84 -5.55 14.60
CA PRO A 309 -15.30 -4.30 15.10
C PRO A 309 -14.23 -4.51 16.18
N ALA A 310 -13.12 -3.79 16.10
CA ALA A 310 -11.97 -3.95 17.00
C ALA A 310 -12.34 -3.80 18.48
N ASN A 311 -13.20 -2.84 18.80
CA ASN A 311 -13.64 -2.58 20.17
C ASN A 311 -14.49 -3.72 20.80
N PHE A 312 -14.92 -4.71 20.00
CA PHE A 312 -15.71 -5.83 20.53
C PHE A 312 -14.86 -7.01 20.99
N PHE A 313 -13.60 -7.12 20.59
CA PHE A 313 -12.74 -8.23 20.97
C PHE A 313 -12.66 -8.44 22.49
N LYS A 314 -12.63 -7.36 23.25
CA LYS A 314 -12.56 -7.43 24.71
C LYS A 314 -13.84 -7.96 25.38
N PHE A 315 -15.02 -7.67 24.79
CA PHE A 315 -16.30 -7.96 25.41
C PHE A 315 -16.96 -9.24 24.89
N TYR A 316 -16.53 -9.75 23.74
CA TYR A 316 -17.15 -10.87 23.07
C TYR A 316 -16.22 -12.07 22.92
N HIS A 317 -15.45 -12.39 23.97
CA HIS A 317 -14.52 -13.52 23.97
C HIS A 317 -15.13 -14.84 23.46
N PRO A 318 -16.37 -15.24 23.83
CA PRO A 318 -16.96 -16.47 23.31
C PRO A 318 -17.20 -16.42 21.79
N THR A 319 -17.64 -15.26 21.24
CA THR A 319 -17.85 -15.09 19.80
C THR A 319 -16.51 -15.10 19.05
N VAL A 320 -15.48 -14.47 19.61
CA VAL A 320 -14.12 -14.51 19.06
C VAL A 320 -13.57 -15.94 19.07
N ALA A 321 -13.81 -16.71 20.11
CA ALA A 321 -13.40 -18.11 20.16
C ALA A 321 -14.10 -18.95 19.06
N VAL A 322 -15.39 -18.71 18.82
CA VAL A 322 -16.12 -19.36 17.72
C VAL A 322 -15.56 -18.93 16.36
N LEU A 323 -15.27 -17.66 16.16
CA LEU A 323 -14.65 -17.17 14.93
C LEU A 323 -13.31 -17.84 14.65
N ARG A 324 -12.44 -17.94 15.67
CA ARG A 324 -11.12 -18.57 15.55
C ARG A 324 -11.18 -20.07 15.28
N SER A 325 -12.23 -20.74 15.71
CA SER A 325 -12.42 -22.19 15.51
C SER A 325 -13.25 -22.53 14.27
N SER A 326 -13.71 -21.54 13.51
CA SER A 326 -14.49 -21.74 12.29
C SER A 326 -13.63 -21.57 11.04
N ASP A 327 -14.01 -22.21 9.94
CA ASP A 327 -13.35 -22.11 8.62
C ASP A 327 -13.74 -20.83 7.85
N ILE A 328 -14.28 -19.82 8.54
CA ILE A 328 -14.65 -18.56 7.91
C ILE A 328 -13.48 -17.60 7.86
N THR A 329 -13.46 -16.77 6.83
CA THR A 329 -12.54 -15.64 6.83
C THR A 329 -13.12 -14.49 7.65
N PHE A 330 -12.32 -13.93 8.56
CA PHE A 330 -12.74 -12.73 9.25
C PHE A 330 -11.64 -11.70 9.36
N THR A 331 -12.06 -10.46 9.22
CA THR A 331 -11.23 -9.28 9.35
C THR A 331 -11.80 -8.35 10.42
N THR A 332 -11.08 -7.30 10.72
CA THR A 332 -11.50 -6.29 11.70
C THR A 332 -11.81 -4.95 11.02
N ASP A 333 -12.88 -4.29 11.46
CA ASP A 333 -12.99 -2.85 11.34
C ASP A 333 -12.12 -2.25 12.46
N PRO A 334 -10.96 -1.63 12.15
CA PRO A 334 -10.02 -1.18 13.19
C PRO A 334 -10.57 -0.04 14.04
N ALA A 335 -11.75 0.49 13.73
CA ALA A 335 -12.44 1.58 14.42
C ALA A 335 -11.61 2.90 14.52
N THR A 336 -10.53 3.02 13.75
CA THR A 336 -9.63 4.19 13.78
C THR A 336 -10.33 5.47 13.39
N ASN A 337 -11.32 5.41 12.50
CA ASN A 337 -12.18 6.54 12.13
C ASN A 337 -12.84 7.24 13.33
N ARG A 338 -13.19 6.49 14.38
CA ARG A 338 -13.87 7.03 15.56
C ARG A 338 -12.93 7.80 16.47
N LEU A 339 -11.63 7.45 16.47
CA LEU A 339 -10.62 8.03 17.36
C LEU A 339 -10.29 9.50 17.05
N VAL A 340 -10.74 10.02 15.92
CA VAL A 340 -10.56 11.43 15.51
C VAL A 340 -11.60 12.36 16.15
N TYR A 341 -12.71 11.81 16.65
CA TYR A 341 -13.82 12.57 17.20
C TYR A 341 -13.88 12.45 18.74
N THR A 342 -14.15 13.54 19.45
CA THR A 342 -14.30 13.53 20.93
C THR A 342 -15.39 12.57 21.40
N ALA A 343 -16.36 12.27 20.56
CA ALA A 343 -17.44 11.34 20.83
C ALA A 343 -16.98 9.88 21.05
N PHE A 344 -15.76 9.51 20.62
CA PHE A 344 -15.25 8.14 20.78
C PHE A 344 -15.16 7.73 22.27
N SER A 345 -14.94 8.68 23.16
CA SER A 345 -14.90 8.44 24.62
C SER A 345 -16.17 7.81 25.19
N LYS A 346 -17.29 7.96 24.47
CA LYS A 346 -18.60 7.39 24.86
C LYS A 346 -18.90 6.07 24.14
N THR A 347 -18.04 5.64 23.20
CA THR A 347 -18.21 4.38 22.50
C THR A 347 -17.55 3.26 23.28
N VAL A 348 -18.34 2.26 23.69
CA VAL A 348 -17.86 1.14 24.50
C VAL A 348 -16.65 0.44 23.87
N GLY A 349 -15.56 0.35 24.63
CA GLY A 349 -14.34 -0.36 24.26
C GLY A 349 -13.43 0.34 23.27
N VAL A 350 -13.80 1.48 22.69
CA VAL A 350 -12.92 2.20 21.74
C VAL A 350 -11.76 2.86 22.47
N GLN A 351 -11.97 3.37 23.67
CA GLN A 351 -10.90 3.95 24.50
C GLN A 351 -9.83 2.95 24.92
N GLU A 352 -10.21 1.67 25.01
CA GLU A 352 -9.36 0.60 25.49
C GLU A 352 -8.52 -0.06 24.39
N LEU A 353 -8.64 0.42 23.15
CA LEU A 353 -7.81 -0.05 22.06
C LEU A 353 -6.35 0.37 22.27
N PRO A 354 -5.36 -0.48 22.05
CA PRO A 354 -3.94 -0.19 22.36
C PRO A 354 -3.37 0.97 21.53
N TYR A 355 -4.08 1.40 20.52
CA TYR A 355 -3.76 2.53 19.65
C TYR A 355 -4.68 3.74 19.84
N SER A 356 -5.53 3.73 20.86
CA SER A 356 -6.23 4.92 21.35
C SER A 356 -5.31 5.81 22.18
N SER A 357 -5.75 7.04 22.51
CA SER A 357 -4.99 7.95 23.38
C SER A 357 -4.98 7.55 24.88
N GLY A 358 -5.53 6.39 25.23
CA GLY A 358 -5.60 5.92 26.61
C GLY A 358 -6.64 6.67 27.45
N ASP A 359 -6.34 6.83 28.74
CA ASP A 359 -7.25 7.43 29.74
C ASP A 359 -7.53 8.93 29.49
N GLU A 360 -6.60 9.64 28.84
CA GLU A 360 -6.84 10.99 28.37
C GLU A 360 -7.57 10.93 27.03
N VAL A 361 -8.84 11.37 27.05
CA VAL A 361 -9.72 11.37 25.86
C VAL A 361 -9.30 12.47 24.89
N THR A 362 -8.10 12.33 24.33
CA THR A 362 -7.58 13.27 23.34
C THR A 362 -7.79 12.67 21.95
N PRO A 363 -8.60 13.28 21.07
CA PRO A 363 -8.74 12.79 19.70
C PRO A 363 -7.39 12.75 18.98
N ILE A 364 -7.20 11.72 18.19
CA ILE A 364 -6.05 11.59 17.28
C ILE A 364 -6.07 12.76 16.29
N GLN A 365 -4.93 13.39 16.11
CA GLN A 365 -4.77 14.55 15.24
C GLN A 365 -3.83 14.23 14.07
N LYS A 366 -3.96 14.98 12.99
CA LYS A 366 -3.12 14.83 11.80
C LYS A 366 -1.62 14.94 12.10
N LYS A 367 -1.24 15.83 13.03
CA LYS A 367 0.16 16.01 13.49
C LYS A 367 0.78 14.75 14.09
N ASP A 368 -0.03 13.82 14.60
CA ASP A 368 0.43 12.57 15.21
C ASP A 368 0.97 11.58 14.14
N PHE A 369 0.89 11.95 12.85
CA PHE A 369 1.40 11.19 11.71
C PHE A 369 2.41 11.96 10.85
N HIS A 370 3.01 13.03 11.39
CA HIS A 370 4.03 13.79 10.66
C HIS A 370 5.36 13.06 10.60
N ALA A 371 5.79 12.43 11.70
CA ALA A 371 7.01 11.64 11.73
C ALA A 371 6.76 10.18 11.29
N ILE A 372 7.71 9.61 10.55
CA ILE A 372 7.64 8.21 10.08
C ILE A 372 7.53 7.25 11.28
N SER A 373 8.30 7.49 12.35
CA SER A 373 8.27 6.65 13.55
C SER A 373 6.89 6.58 14.21
N GLN A 374 6.14 7.70 14.20
CA GLN A 374 4.78 7.74 14.72
C GLN A 374 3.83 6.88 13.87
N VAL A 375 3.94 6.97 12.54
CA VAL A 375 3.18 6.14 11.60
C VAL A 375 3.48 4.66 11.85
N GLN A 376 4.76 4.31 11.99
CA GLN A 376 5.22 2.93 12.21
C GLN A 376 4.71 2.35 13.53
N GLU A 377 4.83 3.11 14.61
CA GLU A 377 4.35 2.70 15.93
C GLU A 377 2.83 2.50 15.94
N TYR A 378 2.09 3.42 15.31
CA TYR A 378 0.64 3.33 15.22
C TYR A 378 0.19 2.11 14.43
N VAL A 379 0.73 1.92 13.24
CA VAL A 379 0.43 0.76 12.38
C VAL A 379 0.75 -0.54 13.10
N LYS A 380 1.93 -0.61 13.74
CA LYS A 380 2.33 -1.79 14.51
C LYS A 380 1.29 -2.13 15.59
N LYS A 381 0.87 -1.15 16.39
CA LYS A 381 -0.15 -1.37 17.44
C LYS A 381 -1.47 -1.88 16.87
N VAL A 382 -1.92 -1.31 15.74
CA VAL A 382 -3.17 -1.72 15.08
C VAL A 382 -3.08 -3.15 14.53
N LEU A 383 -1.99 -3.49 13.86
CA LEU A 383 -1.83 -4.81 13.25
C LEU A 383 -1.51 -5.89 14.28
N ASP A 384 -0.65 -5.63 15.27
CA ASP A 384 -0.38 -6.56 16.37
C ASP A 384 -1.67 -6.93 17.13
N PHE A 385 -2.54 -5.93 17.37
CA PHE A 385 -3.84 -6.18 17.99
C PHE A 385 -4.71 -7.13 17.17
N GLN A 386 -4.75 -6.97 15.86
CA GLN A 386 -5.50 -7.83 14.95
C GLN A 386 -4.93 -9.27 14.96
N ILE A 387 -3.60 -9.40 14.83
CA ILE A 387 -2.89 -10.66 14.81
C ILE A 387 -3.08 -11.43 16.14
N GLN A 388 -2.93 -10.76 17.28
CA GLN A 388 -3.15 -11.34 18.61
C GLN A 388 -4.59 -11.83 18.77
N ASN A 389 -5.55 -11.19 18.12
CA ASN A 389 -6.94 -11.59 18.11
C ASN A 389 -7.27 -12.65 17.04
N GLY A 390 -6.28 -13.11 16.27
CA GLY A 390 -6.38 -14.25 15.36
C GLY A 390 -7.22 -13.99 14.12
N VAL A 391 -7.21 -12.75 13.59
CA VAL A 391 -7.87 -12.45 12.31
C VAL A 391 -7.22 -13.23 11.17
N THR A 392 -8.00 -13.60 10.18
CA THR A 392 -7.52 -14.30 8.99
C THR A 392 -7.09 -13.35 7.86
N GLU A 393 -7.53 -12.11 7.93
CA GLU A 393 -7.21 -11.05 6.97
C GLU A 393 -7.02 -9.73 7.74
N LEU A 394 -5.92 -9.02 7.46
CA LEU A 394 -5.59 -7.74 8.10
C LEU A 394 -6.34 -6.57 7.44
N ALA A 395 -6.73 -5.59 8.23
CA ALA A 395 -7.20 -4.30 7.74
C ALA A 395 -6.21 -3.21 8.14
N ALA A 396 -5.66 -2.50 7.16
CA ALA A 396 -4.83 -1.34 7.43
C ALA A 396 -5.64 -0.26 8.16
N PRO A 397 -5.06 0.51 9.09
CA PRO A 397 -5.75 1.63 9.71
C PRO A 397 -6.08 2.70 8.68
N PHE A 398 -7.25 3.32 8.82
CA PHE A 398 -7.71 4.38 7.92
C PHE A 398 -8.63 5.38 8.64
N PHE A 399 -8.69 6.59 8.12
CA PHE A 399 -9.52 7.68 8.62
C PHE A 399 -10.44 8.19 7.52
N PHE A 400 -11.55 8.83 7.89
CA PHE A 400 -12.43 9.48 6.93
C PHE A 400 -11.74 10.71 6.34
N ALA A 401 -11.74 10.81 5.01
CA ALA A 401 -11.24 11.95 4.27
C ALA A 401 -12.36 12.60 3.46
N LYS A 402 -12.45 13.93 3.49
CA LYS A 402 -13.49 14.65 2.75
C LYS A 402 -13.29 14.59 1.25
N ASN A 403 -12.04 14.67 0.79
CA ASN A 403 -11.62 14.61 -0.60
C ASN A 403 -10.12 14.30 -0.69
N THR A 404 -9.54 14.24 -1.90
CA THR A 404 -8.12 13.93 -2.11
C THR A 404 -7.17 15.05 -1.67
N SER A 405 -7.67 16.28 -1.46
CA SER A 405 -6.92 17.40 -0.89
C SER A 405 -6.91 17.40 0.64
N ASP A 406 -7.76 16.60 1.30
CA ASP A 406 -7.73 16.44 2.74
C ASP A 406 -6.45 15.72 3.16
N GLU A 407 -5.76 16.26 4.16
CA GLU A 407 -4.52 15.65 4.69
C GLU A 407 -4.74 14.21 5.19
N TRP A 408 -5.94 13.86 5.69
CA TRP A 408 -6.29 12.49 6.05
C TRP A 408 -6.15 11.51 4.89
N PHE A 409 -6.40 11.95 3.66
CA PHE A 409 -6.19 11.11 2.49
C PHE A 409 -4.71 10.70 2.32
N ASN A 410 -3.79 11.64 2.47
CA ASN A 410 -2.35 11.37 2.41
C ASN A 410 -1.87 10.53 3.61
N ILE A 411 -2.43 10.76 4.79
CA ILE A 411 -2.14 9.95 5.98
C ILE A 411 -2.59 8.51 5.76
N ASN A 412 -3.79 8.27 5.20
CA ASN A 412 -4.28 6.93 4.89
C ASN A 412 -3.33 6.17 3.96
N LEU A 413 -2.78 6.83 2.95
CA LEU A 413 -1.80 6.22 2.04
C LEU A 413 -0.49 5.87 2.74
N LYS A 414 0.00 6.73 3.65
CA LYS A 414 1.19 6.45 4.47
C LYS A 414 0.95 5.26 5.40
N LEU A 415 -0.21 5.24 6.08
CA LEU A 415 -0.60 4.15 6.97
C LEU A 415 -0.73 2.82 6.22
N LEU A 416 -1.35 2.85 5.04
CA LEU A 416 -1.51 1.67 4.20
C LEU A 416 -0.16 1.13 3.73
N LYS A 417 0.72 2.01 3.23
CA LYS A 417 2.06 1.61 2.81
C LYS A 417 2.82 0.96 3.96
N GLU A 418 2.84 1.60 5.12
CA GLU A 418 3.49 1.06 6.32
C GLU A 418 2.89 -0.28 6.76
N ALA A 419 1.56 -0.42 6.66
CA ALA A 419 0.86 -1.65 7.02
C ALA A 419 1.24 -2.82 6.09
N ILE A 420 1.37 -2.56 4.79
CA ILE A 420 1.85 -3.54 3.80
C ILE A 420 3.30 -3.91 4.10
N ASP A 421 4.16 -2.93 4.35
CA ASP A 421 5.57 -3.16 4.67
C ASP A 421 5.74 -3.99 5.95
N TYR A 422 4.94 -3.69 6.99
CA TYR A 422 4.92 -4.46 8.24
C TYR A 422 4.44 -5.91 8.01
N ARG A 423 3.34 -6.11 7.27
CA ARG A 423 2.84 -7.43 6.91
C ARG A 423 3.90 -8.22 6.13
N ASP A 424 4.51 -7.62 5.11
CA ASP A 424 5.52 -8.28 4.27
C ASP A 424 6.78 -8.68 5.04
N ALA A 425 7.13 -7.92 6.08
CA ALA A 425 8.29 -8.22 6.92
C ALA A 425 8.02 -9.35 7.91
N TYR A 426 6.81 -9.44 8.48
CA TYR A 426 6.54 -10.30 9.64
C TYR A 426 5.41 -11.31 9.46
N HIS A 427 4.47 -11.08 8.52
CA HIS A 427 3.22 -11.84 8.41
C HIS A 427 2.78 -12.03 6.95
N LYS A 428 3.68 -12.48 6.09
CA LYS A 428 3.47 -12.60 4.62
C LYS A 428 2.26 -13.43 4.20
N ASP A 429 1.84 -14.35 5.06
CA ASP A 429 0.72 -15.25 4.76
C ASP A 429 -0.65 -14.61 4.98
N LEU A 430 -0.72 -13.45 5.65
CA LEU A 430 -1.96 -12.74 5.92
C LEU A 430 -2.26 -11.71 4.83
N PRO A 431 -3.40 -11.81 4.12
CA PRO A 431 -3.84 -10.74 3.22
C PRO A 431 -4.08 -9.44 3.98
N ILE A 432 -3.79 -8.30 3.34
CA ILE A 432 -4.04 -6.97 3.92
C ILE A 432 -4.96 -6.14 3.03
N TRP A 433 -5.99 -5.59 3.64
CA TRP A 433 -7.02 -4.80 2.98
C TRP A 433 -6.82 -3.30 3.23
N ALA A 434 -6.94 -2.52 2.17
CA ALA A 434 -6.94 -1.07 2.23
C ALA A 434 -8.35 -0.54 2.56
N GLY A 435 -8.45 0.40 3.49
CA GLY A 435 -9.67 1.17 3.72
C GLY A 435 -9.71 2.44 2.86
N VAL A 436 -10.71 2.56 1.98
CA VAL A 436 -11.04 3.82 1.28
C VAL A 436 -12.32 4.37 1.91
N CYS A 437 -12.18 5.42 2.72
CA CYS A 437 -13.27 5.97 3.52
C CYS A 437 -13.40 7.46 3.23
N MET A 438 -14.39 7.84 2.38
CA MET A 438 -14.46 9.20 1.82
C MET A 438 -15.89 9.66 1.54
N ASN A 439 -16.05 11.00 1.44
CA ASN A 439 -17.24 11.59 0.87
C ASN A 439 -17.29 11.36 -0.65
N VAL A 440 -18.45 10.96 -1.16
CA VAL A 440 -18.63 10.63 -2.58
C VAL A 440 -19.12 11.81 -3.44
N GLU A 441 -19.40 12.95 -2.83
CA GLU A 441 -19.94 14.10 -3.55
C GLU A 441 -19.00 14.63 -4.64
N GLY A 442 -17.68 14.58 -4.40
CA GLY A 442 -16.66 14.95 -5.38
C GLY A 442 -16.37 13.91 -6.47
N TRP A 443 -16.93 12.71 -6.38
CA TRP A 443 -16.56 11.61 -7.30
C TRP A 443 -17.21 11.71 -8.69
N HIS A 444 -18.03 12.72 -8.95
CA HIS A 444 -18.46 13.06 -10.31
C HIS A 444 -17.30 13.65 -11.14
N ASP A 445 -16.28 14.19 -10.50
CA ASP A 445 -15.06 14.66 -11.12
C ASP A 445 -14.12 13.47 -11.45
N ASP A 446 -13.70 13.37 -12.71
CA ASP A 446 -12.79 12.33 -13.15
C ASP A 446 -11.37 12.55 -12.59
N ASP A 447 -10.95 13.79 -12.35
CA ASP A 447 -9.64 14.09 -11.75
C ASP A 447 -9.57 13.59 -10.30
N GLU A 448 -10.64 13.77 -9.53
CA GLU A 448 -10.72 13.25 -8.16
C GLU A 448 -10.68 11.71 -8.14
N LYS A 449 -11.46 11.05 -9.00
CA LYS A 449 -11.43 9.59 -9.13
C LYS A 449 -10.06 9.07 -9.58
N ASN A 450 -9.44 9.73 -10.55
CA ASN A 450 -8.11 9.35 -11.03
C ASN A 450 -7.05 9.56 -9.95
N ALA A 451 -7.17 10.62 -9.14
CA ALA A 451 -6.27 10.84 -8.00
C ALA A 451 -6.38 9.72 -6.97
N ILE A 452 -7.60 9.26 -6.65
CA ILE A 452 -7.83 8.11 -5.76
C ILE A 452 -7.19 6.85 -6.35
N LEU A 453 -7.54 6.53 -7.62
CA LEU A 453 -7.04 5.34 -8.31
C LEU A 453 -5.51 5.31 -8.36
N ASN A 454 -4.90 6.36 -8.91
CA ASN A 454 -3.45 6.41 -9.13
C ASN A 454 -2.65 6.30 -7.83
N ARG A 455 -3.19 6.77 -6.71
CA ARG A 455 -2.50 6.73 -5.43
C ARG A 455 -2.69 5.41 -4.68
N TYR A 456 -3.92 4.87 -4.63
CA TYR A 456 -4.18 3.59 -3.97
C TYR A 456 -3.64 2.41 -4.77
N VAL A 457 -3.70 2.45 -6.12
CA VAL A 457 -3.15 1.38 -6.98
C VAL A 457 -1.64 1.23 -6.77
N LYS A 458 -0.91 2.31 -6.52
CA LYS A 458 0.53 2.27 -6.24
C LYS A 458 0.89 1.54 -4.95
N THR A 459 -0.01 1.45 -3.98
CA THR A 459 0.26 0.77 -2.71
C THR A 459 0.14 -0.75 -2.80
N ASN A 460 -0.61 -1.26 -3.80
CA ASN A 460 -0.76 -2.69 -4.10
C ASN A 460 -1.25 -3.56 -2.91
N PRO A 461 -2.40 -3.25 -2.29
CA PRO A 461 -2.99 -4.10 -1.25
C PRO A 461 -3.60 -5.37 -1.85
N ASP A 462 -3.96 -6.34 -1.01
CA ASP A 462 -4.62 -7.59 -1.44
C ASP A 462 -6.13 -7.42 -1.67
N GLY A 463 -6.71 -6.28 -1.26
CA GLY A 463 -8.11 -5.93 -1.48
C GLY A 463 -8.47 -4.56 -0.93
N PHE A 464 -9.70 -4.12 -1.20
CA PHE A 464 -10.22 -2.84 -0.74
C PHE A 464 -11.54 -2.99 0.00
N PHE A 465 -11.66 -2.31 1.15
CA PHE A 465 -12.92 -1.97 1.79
C PHE A 465 -13.26 -0.51 1.51
N VAL A 466 -14.35 -0.27 0.79
CA VAL A 466 -14.73 1.08 0.35
C VAL A 466 -15.98 1.55 1.08
N TYR A 467 -15.82 2.61 1.86
CA TYR A 467 -16.87 3.29 2.62
C TYR A 467 -17.17 4.63 1.97
N GLY A 468 -18.31 4.77 1.33
CA GLY A 468 -18.74 6.02 0.69
C GLY A 468 -19.79 6.76 1.54
N ASP A 469 -19.62 8.05 1.77
CA ASP A 469 -20.59 8.91 2.44
C ASP A 469 -21.16 9.98 1.50
N PRO A 470 -22.47 10.11 1.33
CA PRO A 470 -23.53 9.17 1.72
C PRO A 470 -23.80 8.15 0.61
N ILE A 471 -23.76 6.87 0.94
CA ILE A 471 -24.20 5.81 0.02
C ILE A 471 -25.27 4.96 0.70
N GLY A 472 -26.43 4.82 0.02
CA GLY A 472 -27.54 4.04 0.52
C GLY A 472 -28.80 4.17 -0.33
N ASN A 473 -29.94 3.72 0.19
CA ASN A 473 -31.19 3.72 -0.54
C ASN A 473 -31.71 5.14 -0.93
N GLN A 474 -31.26 6.18 -0.23
CA GLN A 474 -31.63 7.57 -0.51
C GLN A 474 -30.64 8.30 -1.41
N SER A 475 -29.57 7.66 -1.85
CA SER A 475 -28.58 8.26 -2.74
C SER A 475 -29.17 8.48 -4.14
N ASN A 476 -28.81 9.60 -4.75
CA ASN A 476 -29.24 9.89 -6.10
C ASN A 476 -28.49 9.04 -7.15
N LEU A 477 -29.02 9.01 -8.37
CA LEU A 477 -28.48 8.21 -9.46
C LEU A 477 -27.01 8.54 -9.76
N THR A 478 -26.63 9.82 -9.74
CA THR A 478 -25.29 10.28 -10.05
C THR A 478 -24.29 9.77 -9.00
N GLN A 479 -24.61 9.91 -7.72
CA GLN A 479 -23.76 9.40 -6.63
C GLN A 479 -23.54 7.88 -6.75
N LEU A 480 -24.61 7.11 -6.98
CA LEU A 480 -24.53 5.66 -7.10
C LEU A 480 -23.70 5.23 -8.33
N PHE A 481 -23.87 5.94 -9.44
CA PHE A 481 -23.13 5.65 -10.67
C PHE A 481 -21.62 5.87 -10.49
N HIS A 482 -21.19 7.03 -9.99
CA HIS A 482 -19.78 7.35 -9.79
C HIS A 482 -19.15 6.50 -8.69
N TYR A 483 -19.88 6.19 -7.62
CA TYR A 483 -19.44 5.22 -6.62
C TYR A 483 -19.13 3.85 -7.24
N SER A 484 -20.07 3.33 -7.99
CA SER A 484 -19.92 2.03 -8.67
C SER A 484 -18.78 2.03 -9.69
N ASP A 485 -18.61 3.14 -10.44
CA ASP A 485 -17.55 3.30 -11.43
C ASP A 485 -16.16 3.26 -10.76
N LEU A 486 -15.98 3.94 -9.62
CA LEU A 486 -14.73 3.89 -8.85
C LEU A 486 -14.43 2.48 -8.34
N LEU A 487 -15.43 1.77 -7.78
CA LEU A 487 -15.25 0.40 -7.29
C LEU A 487 -14.76 -0.53 -8.41
N ARG A 488 -15.39 -0.46 -9.58
CA ARG A 488 -15.01 -1.26 -10.75
C ARG A 488 -13.61 -0.91 -11.26
N LYS A 489 -13.26 0.37 -11.28
CA LYS A 489 -11.91 0.84 -11.68
C LYS A 489 -10.84 0.39 -10.69
N LEU A 490 -11.05 0.49 -9.39
CA LEU A 490 -10.13 -0.05 -8.38
C LEU A 490 -9.90 -1.55 -8.58
N GLN A 491 -10.99 -2.30 -8.79
CA GLN A 491 -10.90 -3.74 -9.01
C GLN A 491 -10.15 -4.09 -10.29
N SER A 492 -10.46 -3.43 -11.41
CA SER A 492 -9.85 -3.72 -12.71
C SER A 492 -8.39 -3.28 -12.79
N SER A 493 -8.01 -2.19 -12.10
CA SER A 493 -6.64 -1.65 -12.15
C SER A 493 -5.61 -2.53 -11.46
N LEU A 494 -6.00 -3.23 -10.39
CA LEU A 494 -5.11 -4.13 -9.63
C LEU A 494 -5.50 -5.60 -9.76
N GLY A 495 -6.71 -5.86 -10.25
CA GLY A 495 -7.25 -7.20 -10.27
C GLY A 495 -7.43 -7.80 -8.85
N VAL A 496 -7.65 -6.99 -7.82
CA VAL A 496 -7.88 -7.43 -6.44
C VAL A 496 -9.36 -7.27 -6.06
N PRO A 497 -9.88 -8.01 -5.07
CA PRO A 497 -11.26 -7.87 -4.66
C PRO A 497 -11.53 -6.49 -4.06
N VAL A 498 -12.70 -5.95 -4.40
CA VAL A 498 -13.22 -4.69 -3.87
C VAL A 498 -14.56 -4.95 -3.18
N VAL A 499 -14.66 -4.59 -1.93
CA VAL A 499 -15.85 -4.76 -1.10
C VAL A 499 -16.52 -3.41 -0.86
N ALA A 500 -17.73 -3.25 -1.36
CA ALA A 500 -18.57 -2.10 -1.05
C ALA A 500 -19.11 -2.25 0.38
N CYS A 501 -18.70 -1.38 1.28
CA CYS A 501 -19.01 -1.51 2.69
C CYS A 501 -20.29 -0.76 3.09
N ARG A 502 -21.14 -1.42 3.91
CA ARG A 502 -22.35 -0.83 4.51
C ARG A 502 -23.35 -0.34 3.45
N VAL A 503 -23.55 -1.12 2.40
CA VAL A 503 -24.39 -0.74 1.24
C VAL A 503 -25.78 -1.35 1.25
N SER A 504 -26.14 -2.11 2.27
CA SER A 504 -27.49 -2.63 2.50
C SER A 504 -28.14 -3.27 1.25
N GLY A 505 -29.32 -2.78 0.82
CA GLY A 505 -30.07 -3.30 -0.35
C GLY A 505 -29.37 -3.09 -1.70
N LEU A 506 -28.61 -2.01 -1.86
CA LEU A 506 -27.85 -1.69 -3.08
C LEU A 506 -26.82 -2.78 -3.45
N GLY A 507 -26.42 -3.59 -2.48
CA GLY A 507 -25.35 -4.58 -2.66
C GLY A 507 -25.54 -5.51 -3.85
N LEU A 508 -26.76 -6.02 -4.11
CA LEU A 508 -27.04 -6.90 -5.25
C LEU A 508 -26.83 -6.21 -6.59
N ILE A 509 -27.15 -4.92 -6.67
CA ILE A 509 -26.94 -4.13 -7.90
C ILE A 509 -25.43 -3.97 -8.17
N LEU A 510 -24.64 -3.68 -7.12
CA LEU A 510 -23.20 -3.54 -7.23
C LEU A 510 -22.52 -4.86 -7.65
N LEU A 511 -22.93 -5.99 -7.06
CA LEU A 511 -22.44 -7.32 -7.45
C LEU A 511 -22.77 -7.64 -8.90
N SER A 512 -23.99 -7.29 -9.34
CA SER A 512 -24.41 -7.47 -10.74
C SER A 512 -23.64 -6.58 -11.71
N ALA A 513 -23.19 -5.42 -11.26
CA ALA A 513 -22.32 -4.52 -12.02
C ALA A 513 -20.84 -4.92 -12.02
N GLY A 514 -20.49 -6.05 -11.41
CA GLY A 514 -19.14 -6.61 -11.43
C GLY A 514 -18.26 -6.27 -10.23
N VAL A 515 -18.79 -5.67 -9.17
CA VAL A 515 -18.08 -5.51 -7.88
C VAL A 515 -17.96 -6.88 -7.23
N SER A 516 -16.77 -7.23 -6.69
CA SER A 516 -16.50 -8.57 -6.18
C SER A 516 -17.03 -8.84 -4.78
N GLY A 517 -17.41 -7.81 -4.02
CA GLY A 517 -17.91 -8.03 -2.68
C GLY A 517 -18.76 -6.90 -2.11
N ILE A 518 -19.54 -7.26 -1.10
CA ILE A 518 -20.34 -6.30 -0.34
C ILE A 518 -20.26 -6.61 1.14
N SER A 519 -20.49 -5.60 2.01
CA SER A 519 -20.70 -5.82 3.43
C SER A 519 -22.00 -5.19 3.92
N SER A 520 -22.65 -5.85 4.88
CA SER A 520 -23.86 -5.37 5.51
C SER A 520 -24.01 -5.95 6.93
N GLY A 521 -24.76 -5.25 7.79
CA GLY A 521 -25.23 -5.80 9.05
C GLY A 521 -26.28 -6.89 8.86
N MET A 522 -26.67 -7.54 9.94
CA MET A 522 -27.68 -8.62 9.96
C MET A 522 -29.10 -8.05 9.95
N GLY A 523 -29.57 -7.53 8.82
CA GLY A 523 -30.97 -7.08 8.66
C GLY A 523 -31.25 -5.64 9.12
N ALA A 524 -30.23 -4.83 9.36
CA ALA A 524 -30.38 -3.39 9.55
C ALA A 524 -30.13 -2.63 8.24
N LEU A 525 -30.69 -1.42 8.11
CA LEU A 525 -30.22 -0.49 7.10
C LEU A 525 -28.83 -0.02 7.55
N ASP A 526 -27.80 -0.67 7.02
CA ASP A 526 -26.42 -0.38 7.36
C ASP A 526 -25.81 0.52 6.27
N ASN A 527 -26.01 1.82 6.42
CA ASN A 527 -25.41 2.84 5.54
C ASN A 527 -24.26 3.53 6.28
N PHE A 528 -23.17 3.79 5.57
CA PHE A 528 -22.09 4.59 6.11
C PHE A 528 -22.45 6.08 6.01
N LYS A 529 -22.26 6.81 7.11
CA LYS A 529 -22.35 8.28 7.16
C LYS A 529 -21.29 8.80 8.12
N GLU A 530 -20.60 9.88 7.77
CA GLU A 530 -19.64 10.54 8.66
C GLU A 530 -20.30 10.93 10.00
N SER A 531 -21.53 11.40 9.96
CA SER A 531 -22.28 11.78 11.17
C SER A 531 -22.41 10.65 12.20
N ILE A 532 -22.36 9.38 11.76
CA ILE A 532 -22.38 8.21 12.68
C ILE A 532 -21.07 8.10 13.46
N LEU A 533 -19.96 8.58 12.92
CA LEU A 533 -18.66 8.60 13.61
C LEU A 533 -18.64 9.65 14.72
N CYS A 534 -19.39 10.74 14.53
CA CYS A 534 -19.49 11.87 15.46
C CYS A 534 -20.60 11.69 16.49
N ASP A 535 -21.58 10.78 16.27
CA ASP A 535 -22.76 10.66 17.10
C ASP A 535 -22.48 9.80 18.35
N THR A 536 -22.79 10.36 19.50
CA THR A 536 -22.69 9.70 20.81
C THR A 536 -23.89 8.81 21.13
N LYS A 537 -24.95 8.87 20.33
CA LYS A 537 -26.15 8.08 20.50
C LYS A 537 -26.04 6.72 19.84
N GLU A 538 -25.16 5.87 20.35
CA GLU A 538 -25.30 4.43 20.13
C GLU A 538 -26.54 3.96 20.89
N GLY A 539 -27.60 3.65 20.18
CA GLY A 539 -28.73 3.01 20.84
C GLY A 539 -30.13 3.40 20.43
N TYR A 540 -30.34 3.88 19.22
CA TYR A 540 -31.69 3.71 18.65
C TYR A 540 -31.90 2.23 18.38
N ALA A 541 -32.75 1.59 19.18
CA ALA A 541 -33.33 0.30 18.81
C ALA A 541 -33.97 0.51 17.43
N ALA A 542 -33.28 0.07 16.39
CA ALA A 542 -33.79 0.16 15.03
C ALA A 542 -35.12 -0.59 15.00
N ASP A 543 -36.16 0.02 14.41
CA ASP A 543 -37.44 -0.67 14.25
C ASP A 543 -37.23 -2.07 13.67
N PRO A 544 -37.94 -3.06 14.15
CA PRO A 544 -37.91 -4.40 13.55
C PRO A 544 -38.21 -4.32 12.06
N ARG A 545 -37.40 -4.98 11.26
CA ARG A 545 -37.54 -4.97 9.80
C ARG A 545 -37.51 -6.40 9.27
N TYR A 546 -38.40 -6.68 8.31
CA TYR A 546 -38.47 -7.97 7.64
C TYR A 546 -38.06 -7.80 6.17
N TYR A 547 -37.12 -8.62 5.74
CA TYR A 547 -36.66 -8.62 4.36
C TYR A 547 -37.61 -9.45 3.47
N ILE A 548 -38.09 -8.83 2.38
CA ILE A 548 -38.85 -9.53 1.34
C ILE A 548 -37.99 -9.54 0.07
N SER A 549 -37.48 -10.72 -0.27
CA SER A 549 -36.57 -10.93 -1.40
C SER A 549 -37.19 -10.48 -2.73
N GLU A 550 -38.45 -10.74 -2.92
CA GLU A 550 -39.22 -10.40 -4.14
C GLU A 550 -39.44 -8.88 -4.26
N LEU A 551 -39.34 -8.13 -3.17
CA LEU A 551 -39.38 -6.68 -3.15
C LEU A 551 -37.99 -6.05 -3.09
N LEU A 552 -36.94 -6.86 -2.99
CA LEU A 552 -35.53 -6.44 -2.82
C LEU A 552 -35.36 -5.42 -1.68
N SER A 553 -36.19 -5.47 -0.65
CA SER A 553 -36.27 -4.43 0.36
C SER A 553 -36.69 -4.94 1.73
N MET A 554 -36.34 -4.11 2.74
CA MET A 554 -36.76 -4.27 4.13
C MET A 554 -38.09 -3.55 4.37
N VAL A 555 -39.08 -4.26 4.88
CA VAL A 555 -40.34 -3.68 5.35
C VAL A 555 -40.23 -3.36 6.83
N SER A 556 -40.46 -2.08 7.21
CA SER A 556 -40.50 -1.67 8.63
C SER A 556 -41.76 -2.18 9.29
N LEU A 557 -41.60 -2.79 10.45
CA LEU A 557 -42.69 -3.38 11.25
C LEU A 557 -43.08 -2.49 12.44
N LYS A 558 -42.76 -1.20 12.43
CA LYS A 558 -43.13 -0.25 13.45
C LYS A 558 -44.65 -0.21 13.64
N ARG A 559 -45.12 -0.42 14.85
CA ARG A 559 -46.56 -0.41 15.26
C ARG A 559 -47.40 -1.48 14.53
N GLY A 560 -47.15 -2.75 14.83
CA GLY A 560 -48.00 -3.85 14.39
C GLY A 560 -47.34 -4.79 13.39
N VAL A 561 -46.32 -5.51 13.85
CA VAL A 561 -45.63 -6.59 13.09
C VAL A 561 -46.63 -7.50 12.41
N THR A 562 -47.68 -7.90 13.15
CA THR A 562 -48.75 -8.78 12.71
C THR A 562 -49.60 -8.18 11.58
N THR A 563 -49.88 -6.88 11.66
CA THR A 563 -50.86 -6.28 10.72
C THR A 563 -50.29 -6.10 9.32
N LYS A 564 -49.04 -5.63 9.19
CA LYS A 564 -48.41 -5.40 7.86
C LYS A 564 -48.11 -6.72 7.10
N LEU A 565 -47.44 -7.66 7.79
CA LEU A 565 -47.15 -8.96 7.14
C LEU A 565 -48.41 -9.75 6.84
N THR A 566 -49.41 -9.68 7.74
CA THR A 566 -50.74 -10.28 7.47
C THR A 566 -51.46 -9.62 6.36
N ALA A 567 -51.41 -8.28 6.21
CA ALA A 567 -52.00 -7.58 5.08
C ALA A 567 -51.31 -7.98 3.76
N ILE A 568 -49.96 -8.02 3.75
CA ILE A 568 -49.21 -8.48 2.59
C ILE A 568 -49.57 -9.93 2.22
N SER A 569 -49.67 -10.83 3.21
CA SER A 569 -49.99 -12.22 2.96
C SER A 569 -51.43 -12.44 2.42
N LYS A 570 -52.33 -11.54 2.73
CA LYS A 570 -53.71 -11.56 2.26
C LYS A 570 -53.94 -10.82 0.90
N SER A 571 -52.91 -10.12 0.40
CA SER A 571 -52.98 -9.43 -0.88
C SER A 571 -53.09 -10.42 -2.03
N THR A 572 -53.50 -9.95 -3.21
CA THR A 572 -53.61 -10.75 -4.44
C THR A 572 -52.27 -11.39 -4.85
N ILE A 573 -51.17 -10.82 -4.42
CA ILE A 573 -49.81 -11.32 -4.67
C ILE A 573 -49.17 -11.93 -3.41
N GLY A 574 -49.93 -12.09 -2.34
CA GLY A 574 -49.41 -12.55 -1.05
C GLY A 574 -48.71 -13.88 -1.08
N SER A 575 -49.21 -14.84 -1.86
CA SER A 575 -48.58 -16.15 -2.07
C SER A 575 -47.19 -16.06 -2.71
N LYS A 576 -46.93 -15.04 -3.52
CA LYS A 576 -45.62 -14.80 -4.18
C LYS A 576 -44.63 -14.12 -3.28
N LEU A 577 -45.11 -13.39 -2.26
CA LEU A 577 -44.27 -12.66 -1.31
C LEU A 577 -44.00 -13.43 0.00
N LYS A 578 -44.69 -14.57 0.18
CA LYS A 578 -44.56 -15.41 1.38
C LYS A 578 -43.26 -16.22 1.35
N CYS A 579 -42.45 -16.07 2.37
CA CYS A 579 -41.27 -16.94 2.56
C CYS A 579 -41.63 -18.21 3.32
N GLY A 580 -41.13 -19.36 2.85
CA GLY A 580 -41.29 -20.68 3.47
C GLY A 580 -40.02 -21.16 4.18
N CYS A 581 -39.05 -20.30 4.48
CA CYS A 581 -37.83 -20.76 5.14
C CYS A 581 -38.04 -21.14 6.61
N LYS A 582 -37.12 -21.94 7.18
CA LYS A 582 -37.20 -22.43 8.55
C LYS A 582 -37.30 -21.34 9.63
N PHE A 583 -36.86 -20.12 9.35
CA PHE A 583 -36.93 -18.98 10.27
C PHE A 583 -38.28 -18.20 10.18
N CYS A 584 -39.12 -18.56 9.19
CA CYS A 584 -40.35 -17.85 8.89
C CYS A 584 -41.62 -18.67 9.23
N VAL A 585 -41.51 -19.83 9.87
CA VAL A 585 -42.62 -20.74 10.09
C VAL A 585 -43.83 -20.12 10.81
N ASP A 586 -43.62 -19.03 11.57
CA ASP A 586 -44.70 -18.40 12.34
C ASP A 586 -45.08 -16.96 11.85
N ILE A 587 -44.73 -16.60 10.63
CA ILE A 587 -45.07 -15.26 10.08
C ILE A 587 -46.60 -15.01 10.10
N SER A 588 -47.40 -16.04 9.86
CA SER A 588 -48.85 -15.95 9.85
C SER A 588 -49.45 -15.73 11.27
N SER A 589 -48.75 -16.15 12.32
CA SER A 589 -49.14 -15.94 13.73
C SER A 589 -48.66 -14.57 14.30
N GLY A 590 -47.87 -13.84 13.55
CA GLY A 590 -47.30 -12.56 13.97
C GLY A 590 -46.14 -12.63 14.98
N ALA A 591 -45.67 -13.84 15.27
CA ALA A 591 -44.68 -14.13 16.31
C ALA A 591 -43.24 -14.30 15.81
N VAL A 592 -42.85 -13.67 14.67
CA VAL A 592 -41.47 -13.78 14.21
C VAL A 592 -40.55 -12.97 15.12
N SER A 593 -39.67 -13.63 15.82
CA SER A 593 -38.70 -12.99 16.69
C SER A 593 -37.73 -12.11 15.91
N HIS A 594 -37.24 -11.04 16.52
CA HIS A 594 -36.23 -10.16 15.91
C HIS A 594 -34.99 -10.94 15.47
N ARG A 595 -34.63 -11.98 16.22
CA ARG A 595 -33.55 -12.92 15.90
C ARG A 595 -33.85 -13.66 14.58
N ASN A 596 -35.03 -14.27 14.47
CA ASN A 596 -35.42 -15.03 13.26
C ASN A 596 -35.49 -14.14 12.01
N MET A 597 -35.89 -12.87 12.14
CA MET A 597 -35.87 -11.92 11.02
C MET A 597 -34.45 -11.69 10.50
N LYS A 598 -33.45 -11.62 11.38
CA LYS A 598 -32.04 -11.46 11.01
C LYS A 598 -31.47 -12.70 10.34
N LEU A 599 -31.77 -13.89 10.88
CA LEU A 599 -31.35 -15.17 10.30
C LEU A 599 -32.01 -15.40 8.93
N HIS A 600 -33.31 -15.06 8.81
CA HIS A 600 -34.02 -15.05 7.53
C HIS A 600 -33.34 -14.14 6.50
N PHE A 601 -32.97 -12.91 6.89
CA PHE A 601 -32.26 -11.99 6.01
C PHE A 601 -30.94 -12.57 5.51
N LEU A 602 -30.13 -13.13 6.41
CA LEU A 602 -28.85 -13.73 6.03
C LEU A 602 -29.03 -14.91 5.08
N LEU A 603 -30.00 -15.78 5.36
CA LEU A 603 -30.33 -16.91 4.48
C LEU A 603 -30.71 -16.43 3.09
N ARG A 604 -31.67 -15.48 2.98
CA ARG A 604 -32.14 -14.97 1.70
C ARG A 604 -31.04 -14.23 0.94
N ARG A 605 -30.25 -13.43 1.62
CA ARG A 605 -29.13 -12.73 0.99
C ARG A 605 -28.09 -13.71 0.44
N ARG A 606 -27.79 -14.77 1.18
CA ARG A 606 -26.86 -15.82 0.72
C ARG A 606 -27.42 -16.57 -0.49
N GLU A 607 -28.71 -16.93 -0.48
CA GLU A 607 -29.37 -17.58 -1.62
C GLU A 607 -29.32 -16.70 -2.86
N GLU A 608 -29.64 -15.40 -2.75
CA GLU A 608 -29.59 -14.43 -3.84
C GLU A 608 -28.18 -14.27 -4.42
N ILE A 609 -27.16 -14.24 -3.56
CA ILE A 609 -25.75 -14.15 -3.98
C ILE A 609 -25.34 -15.46 -4.68
N ASN A 610 -25.72 -16.61 -4.15
CA ASN A 610 -25.43 -17.90 -4.75
C ASN A 610 -26.12 -18.08 -6.12
N GLU A 611 -27.34 -17.57 -6.27
CA GLU A 611 -28.02 -17.52 -7.56
C GLU A 611 -27.26 -16.61 -8.55
N LEU A 612 -26.91 -15.41 -8.11
CA LEU A 612 -26.16 -14.46 -8.92
C LEU A 612 -24.79 -14.99 -9.34
N ALA A 613 -24.10 -15.74 -8.46
CA ALA A 613 -22.79 -16.34 -8.74
C ALA A 613 -22.86 -17.39 -9.87
N LYS A 614 -23.99 -18.08 -10.04
CA LYS A 614 -24.22 -19.07 -11.10
C LYS A 614 -24.48 -18.43 -12.46
N ILE A 615 -24.82 -17.15 -12.51
CA ILE A 615 -25.13 -16.42 -13.73
C ILE A 615 -23.84 -15.89 -14.35
N ASP A 616 -23.71 -16.04 -15.67
CA ASP A 616 -22.59 -15.45 -16.42
C ASP A 616 -22.49 -13.95 -16.09
N PRO A 617 -21.31 -13.41 -15.74
CA PRO A 617 -21.14 -12.01 -15.39
C PRO A 617 -21.80 -11.01 -16.35
N LYS A 618 -21.79 -11.29 -17.66
CA LYS A 618 -22.42 -10.46 -18.69
C LYS A 618 -23.95 -10.39 -18.58
N ASP A 619 -24.60 -11.42 -18.00
CA ASP A 619 -26.06 -11.54 -17.92
C ASP A 619 -26.62 -11.09 -16.56
N ARG A 620 -25.74 -10.87 -15.56
CA ARG A 620 -26.14 -10.49 -14.19
C ARG A 620 -26.94 -9.19 -14.13
N LEU A 621 -26.59 -8.18 -14.95
CA LEU A 621 -27.32 -6.92 -15.02
C LEU A 621 -28.73 -7.11 -15.59
N ASN A 622 -28.94 -8.03 -16.52
CA ASN A 622 -30.27 -8.36 -17.03
C ASN A 622 -31.10 -9.07 -15.97
N TYR A 623 -30.51 -10.08 -15.32
CA TYR A 623 -31.19 -10.83 -14.26
C TYR A 623 -31.66 -9.92 -13.12
N ILE A 624 -30.79 -9.04 -12.60
CA ILE A 624 -31.18 -8.14 -11.51
C ILE A 624 -32.15 -7.05 -11.98
N GLY A 625 -32.05 -6.61 -13.24
CA GLY A 625 -32.97 -5.69 -13.85
C GLY A 625 -34.40 -6.24 -13.88
N ASP A 626 -34.56 -7.49 -14.27
CA ASP A 626 -35.86 -8.19 -14.28
C ASP A 626 -36.46 -8.31 -12.87
N ARG A 627 -35.61 -8.58 -11.87
CA ARG A 627 -36.02 -8.61 -10.46
C ARG A 627 -36.47 -7.24 -9.96
N VAL A 628 -35.77 -6.16 -10.33
CA VAL A 628 -36.16 -4.77 -9.97
C VAL A 628 -37.50 -4.40 -10.63
N GLU A 629 -37.69 -4.72 -11.89
CA GLU A 629 -38.97 -4.49 -12.59
C GLU A 629 -40.12 -5.28 -11.94
N GLN A 630 -39.85 -6.52 -11.54
CA GLN A 630 -40.86 -7.33 -10.85
C GLN A 630 -41.20 -6.75 -9.47
N ALA A 631 -40.18 -6.30 -8.72
CA ALA A 631 -40.40 -5.64 -7.44
C ALA A 631 -41.21 -4.34 -7.56
N LEU A 632 -40.96 -3.52 -8.61
CA LEU A 632 -41.76 -2.34 -8.93
C LEU A 632 -43.22 -2.66 -9.25
N LYS A 633 -43.48 -3.76 -9.96
CA LYS A 633 -44.86 -4.24 -10.22
C LYS A 633 -45.56 -4.63 -8.92
N TYR A 634 -44.85 -5.40 -8.06
CA TYR A 634 -45.40 -5.84 -6.78
C TYR A 634 -45.69 -4.68 -5.82
N THR A 635 -44.80 -3.70 -5.74
CA THR A 635 -45.03 -2.51 -4.90
C THR A 635 -46.25 -1.71 -5.39
N LYS A 636 -46.42 -1.54 -6.71
CA LYS A 636 -47.62 -0.88 -7.27
C LYS A 636 -48.91 -1.64 -6.95
N THR A 637 -48.91 -2.96 -7.02
CA THR A 637 -50.08 -3.79 -6.67
C THR A 637 -50.44 -3.60 -5.20
N LEU A 638 -49.47 -3.72 -4.28
CA LEU A 638 -49.71 -3.53 -2.85
C LEU A 638 -50.24 -2.14 -2.52
N THR A 639 -49.67 -1.09 -3.12
CA THR A 639 -50.15 0.29 -2.96
C THR A 639 -51.56 0.47 -3.49
N GLY A 640 -51.87 -0.15 -4.65
CA GLY A 640 -53.22 -0.15 -5.22
C GLY A 640 -54.28 -0.84 -4.34
N GLU A 641 -53.86 -1.83 -3.54
CA GLU A 641 -54.70 -2.48 -2.53
C GLU A 641 -54.73 -1.76 -1.17
N GLY A 642 -54.12 -0.55 -1.07
CA GLY A 642 -54.09 0.24 0.16
C GLY A 642 -53.09 -0.30 1.23
N ILE A 643 -52.15 -1.16 0.85
CA ILE A 643 -51.15 -1.73 1.76
C ILE A 643 -49.90 -0.87 1.76
N GLU A 644 -49.69 -0.13 2.82
CA GLU A 644 -48.47 0.65 3.03
C GLU A 644 -47.28 -0.24 3.39
N VAL A 645 -46.40 -0.51 2.45
CA VAL A 645 -45.18 -1.32 2.68
C VAL A 645 -43.92 -0.47 2.98
N GLY A 646 -43.95 0.83 2.72
CA GLY A 646 -42.84 1.76 2.96
C GLY A 646 -42.43 2.53 1.70
N ASP A 647 -41.30 3.25 1.77
CA ASP A 647 -40.72 3.97 0.64
C ASP A 647 -39.87 3.03 -0.22
N PHE A 648 -40.27 2.90 -1.47
CA PHE A 648 -39.60 2.09 -2.51
C PHE A 648 -39.05 2.95 -3.65
N SER A 649 -38.89 4.25 -3.47
CA SER A 649 -38.36 5.18 -4.48
C SER A 649 -36.99 4.74 -5.00
N HIS A 650 -36.19 4.08 -4.14
CA HIS A 650 -34.89 3.54 -4.50
C HIS A 650 -34.95 2.52 -5.66
N LEU A 651 -36.03 1.77 -5.82
CA LEU A 651 -36.16 0.81 -6.95
C LEU A 651 -36.15 1.54 -8.29
N GLY A 652 -36.76 2.71 -8.38
CA GLY A 652 -36.72 3.56 -9.57
C GLY A 652 -35.32 4.04 -9.91
N THR A 653 -34.59 4.45 -8.88
CA THR A 653 -33.18 4.85 -9.01
C THR A 653 -32.31 3.68 -9.46
N TRP A 654 -32.51 2.48 -8.86
CA TRP A 654 -31.76 1.27 -9.23
C TRP A 654 -32.04 0.82 -10.67
N ARG A 655 -33.30 0.89 -11.14
CA ARG A 655 -33.65 0.65 -12.54
C ARG A 655 -32.83 1.56 -13.46
N SER A 656 -32.83 2.87 -13.18
CA SER A 656 -32.08 3.84 -13.97
C SER A 656 -30.56 3.59 -13.92
N LEU A 657 -30.02 3.18 -12.78
CA LEU A 657 -28.62 2.82 -12.62
C LEU A 657 -28.24 1.60 -13.47
N ILE A 658 -29.07 0.56 -13.46
CA ILE A 658 -28.87 -0.65 -14.26
C ILE A 658 -28.88 -0.32 -15.76
N GLU A 659 -29.80 0.53 -16.21
CA GLU A 659 -29.84 0.98 -17.59
C GLU A 659 -28.61 1.78 -18.01
N GLN A 660 -28.05 2.61 -17.10
CA GLN A 660 -26.78 3.29 -17.36
C GLN A 660 -25.61 2.31 -17.51
N PHE A 661 -25.55 1.27 -16.66
CA PHE A 661 -24.53 0.24 -16.78
C PHE A 661 -24.65 -0.56 -18.09
N LYS A 662 -25.87 -0.92 -18.52
CA LYS A 662 -26.11 -1.61 -19.80
C LYS A 662 -25.63 -0.79 -20.99
N LYS A 663 -25.73 0.54 -20.95
CA LYS A 663 -25.27 1.43 -22.03
C LYS A 663 -23.76 1.60 -22.08
N LYS A 664 -23.06 1.40 -20.96
CA LYS A 664 -21.61 1.62 -20.84
C LYS A 664 -20.79 0.35 -21.06
N ASN A 665 -21.41 -0.82 -20.94
CA ASN A 665 -20.83 -2.13 -21.26
C ASN A 665 -21.13 -2.51 -22.70
#